data_117232aed407ad718a9a4aad82457062
#
_entry.id   117232aed407ad718a9a4aad82457062
#
_cell.length_a   1.000
_cell.length_b   1.000
_cell.length_c   1.000
_cell.angle_alpha   90.00
_cell.angle_beta   90.00
_cell.angle_gamma   90.00
#
_symmetry.space_group_name_H-M   'P 1'
#
loop_
_entity.id
_entity.type
_entity.pdbx_description
1 polymer ?
#
loop_
_entity_poly.entity_id
_entity_poly.type
_entity_poly.pdbx_seq_one_letter_code
_entity_poly.pdbx_strand_id
1 'polypeptide(L)'
;MNKQQLASKIWESANKMRSKIEANEYKDYILGFIFYKFLSDREEKYLAKEGWDEDYKAEFLHEEYKPEWEEMDYKQKDHLESISSIQRNLGYFIGYNNLFSTWLNKGSDFNVADVRDALSAFSRLINSSHKKVFDKIFDTLQTGLSKLGDGSNSQTHAISDLIHLIKDIPMDGKQDYDVLGFIYEYLISNFAANAGKKAGEFYTPHEVSLLMSEIVADHLKDRTEIKIYDPTSGSGSLLINIGRSVARYMGDSDRIKYYAQELKENTYNLTRMNLVMRGILPDNIVTRNGDTLEEDWPYFDESDPIGTYDPLYVDSVVSNPPYSQAWNPVDKETDPRYARFGVAPKGKADYAFLLHDLFHLKSDGIMTIVLPHGVLFRGGEEGEIRKNLIENNHIDAIIGLPANIFFGTGIPTIIMVLKQKRDRTDVLIVDASKGFEKVGKNNKLRASDIKRITDVVTKRLDIPKFSRVISRDEIRANDYNLNIPRYVDSSEKPESWDVYASMFGGIPEGEIDDLAAYWDAFPGLKEVLFEKRNRQYSTLKVADLKAAILGSSDVQNFINGYKASFEGFHEYLNTELMQVMTGVNISKEEAILSEEIFRRLLGIPLVDAYEAYQILDNDWNHIAVDLEIIQTEGFSATKQVDPNMIVKKKDGKDQEVQDGWVGHVVPFDLVQQTMLSDSLTAIQSIEDRLAEITSGYEEALDELPEEEKDKDFVNDDKTAFVWPEVKKAIKAKEVDVQVLAILKKVSSDNEEEKKLKKQLKDQSGALHIETKKTIETLSDEQVYSLLDQKWISPLIDGLGKLPESIISDFIAQIEK
;
A
#
# COMPACT_ATOMS: atom_id res chain seq x y z
N MET A 1 8.54 -6.47 10.63
CA MET A 1 9.32 -5.62 9.69
C MET A 1 8.35 -4.76 8.91
N ASN A 2 8.47 -3.44 8.94
CA ASN A 2 7.62 -2.54 8.17
C ASN A 2 8.06 -2.45 6.70
N LYS A 3 7.18 -1.88 5.84
CA LYS A 3 7.44 -1.73 4.39
C LYS A 3 8.76 -1.01 4.08
N GLN A 4 9.12 0.00 4.87
CA GLN A 4 10.33 0.79 4.64
C GLN A 4 11.61 0.03 4.97
N GLN A 5 11.61 -0.74 6.06
CA GLN A 5 12.72 -1.65 6.41
C GLN A 5 12.88 -2.75 5.38
N LEU A 6 11.77 -3.33 4.90
CA LEU A 6 11.78 -4.32 3.85
C LEU A 6 12.32 -3.75 2.54
N ALA A 7 11.86 -2.56 2.13
CA ALA A 7 12.37 -1.85 0.96
C ALA A 7 13.89 -1.63 1.02
N SER A 8 14.42 -1.22 2.17
CA SER A 8 15.86 -1.01 2.39
C SER A 8 16.64 -2.30 2.22
N LYS A 9 16.19 -3.41 2.81
CA LYS A 9 16.84 -4.74 2.67
C LYS A 9 16.83 -5.23 1.22
N ILE A 10 15.70 -5.06 0.52
CA ILE A 10 15.60 -5.46 -0.89
C ILE A 10 16.49 -4.61 -1.78
N TRP A 11 16.57 -3.30 -1.52
CA TRP A 11 17.47 -2.41 -2.26
C TRP A 11 18.94 -2.76 -2.05
N GLU A 12 19.33 -3.09 -0.83
CA GLU A 12 20.67 -3.57 -0.53
C GLU A 12 21.00 -4.88 -1.26
N SER A 13 20.05 -5.84 -1.25
CA SER A 13 20.18 -7.11 -1.99
C SER A 13 20.38 -6.87 -3.49
N ALA A 14 19.58 -6.00 -4.07
CA ALA A 14 19.66 -5.65 -5.48
C ALA A 14 20.99 -4.95 -5.82
N ASN A 15 21.46 -4.05 -4.96
CA ASN A 15 22.74 -3.35 -5.16
C ASN A 15 23.95 -4.30 -5.14
N LYS A 16 23.95 -5.31 -4.26
CA LYS A 16 25.03 -6.32 -4.19
C LYS A 16 25.09 -7.16 -5.47
N MET A 17 23.95 -7.41 -6.13
CA MET A 17 23.88 -8.15 -7.38
C MET A 17 24.09 -7.33 -8.65
N ARG A 18 24.00 -6.00 -8.57
CA ARG A 18 24.02 -5.07 -9.71
C ARG A 18 25.28 -5.13 -10.57
N SER A 19 26.39 -5.55 -10.01
CA SER A 19 27.66 -5.70 -10.74
C SER A 19 27.78 -7.01 -11.53
N LYS A 20 26.82 -7.94 -11.37
CA LYS A 20 26.91 -9.30 -11.86
C LYS A 20 25.75 -9.70 -12.79
N ILE A 21 24.57 -9.10 -12.64
CA ILE A 21 23.35 -9.45 -13.35
C ILE A 21 22.64 -8.18 -13.83
N GLU A 22 21.88 -8.25 -14.92
CA GLU A 22 21.08 -7.13 -15.41
C GLU A 22 19.92 -6.79 -14.45
N ALA A 23 19.59 -5.49 -14.39
CA ALA A 23 18.62 -4.96 -13.43
C ALA A 23 17.24 -5.65 -13.46
N ASN A 24 16.82 -6.11 -14.62
CA ASN A 24 15.55 -6.79 -14.84
C ASN A 24 15.54 -8.26 -14.39
N GLU A 25 16.71 -8.86 -14.15
CA GLU A 25 16.82 -10.27 -13.79
C GLU A 25 16.91 -10.50 -12.28
N TYR A 26 17.49 -9.59 -11.45
CA TYR A 26 17.65 -9.91 -10.02
C TYR A 26 16.35 -10.06 -9.24
N LYS A 27 15.25 -9.47 -9.72
CA LYS A 27 13.94 -9.68 -9.09
C LYS A 27 13.61 -11.17 -9.00
N ASP A 28 13.88 -11.92 -10.08
CA ASP A 28 13.55 -13.33 -10.19
C ASP A 28 14.39 -14.20 -9.21
N TYR A 29 15.65 -13.80 -8.95
CA TYR A 29 16.49 -14.46 -7.96
C TYR A 29 16.04 -14.16 -6.53
N ILE A 30 15.85 -12.89 -6.21
CA ILE A 30 15.41 -12.48 -4.86
C ILE A 30 14.09 -13.16 -4.53
N LEU A 31 13.12 -13.10 -5.43
CA LEU A 31 11.81 -13.72 -5.23
C LEU A 31 11.88 -15.24 -5.15
N GLY A 32 12.72 -15.89 -5.97
CA GLY A 32 12.93 -17.33 -5.93
C GLY A 32 13.50 -17.80 -4.59
N PHE A 33 14.50 -17.11 -4.04
CA PHE A 33 15.07 -17.45 -2.72
C PHE A 33 14.12 -17.16 -1.58
N ILE A 34 13.36 -16.06 -1.65
CA ILE A 34 12.34 -15.74 -0.66
C ILE A 34 11.27 -16.84 -0.64
N PHE A 35 10.83 -17.28 -1.82
CA PHE A 35 9.85 -18.36 -1.91
C PHE A 35 10.39 -19.70 -1.41
N TYR A 36 11.66 -20.02 -1.71
CA TYR A 36 12.29 -21.21 -1.15
C TYR A 36 12.36 -21.16 0.38
N LYS A 37 12.76 -20.01 0.94
CA LYS A 37 12.72 -19.79 2.39
C LYS A 37 11.32 -20.02 2.95
N PHE A 38 10.29 -19.44 2.32
CA PHE A 38 8.90 -19.62 2.75
C PHE A 38 8.51 -21.10 2.81
N LEU A 39 8.84 -21.88 1.77
CA LEU A 39 8.51 -23.31 1.75
C LEU A 39 9.28 -24.08 2.84
N SER A 40 10.56 -23.77 3.04
CA SER A 40 11.37 -24.36 4.11
C SER A 40 10.81 -24.03 5.49
N ASP A 41 10.53 -22.76 5.78
CA ASP A 41 9.98 -22.32 7.06
C ASP A 41 8.59 -22.96 7.32
N ARG A 42 7.78 -23.15 6.27
CA ARG A 42 6.48 -23.81 6.36
C ARG A 42 6.60 -25.28 6.72
N GLU A 43 7.56 -25.98 6.13
CA GLU A 43 7.83 -27.38 6.44
C GLU A 43 8.36 -27.53 7.87
N GLU A 44 9.28 -26.70 8.31
CA GLU A 44 9.79 -26.70 9.69
C GLU A 44 8.69 -26.44 10.71
N LYS A 45 7.77 -25.52 10.44
CA LYS A 45 6.59 -25.26 11.29
C LYS A 45 5.64 -26.45 11.34
N TYR A 46 5.44 -27.13 10.22
CA TYR A 46 4.64 -28.35 10.17
C TYR A 46 5.28 -29.45 11.00
N LEU A 47 6.57 -29.72 10.82
CA LEU A 47 7.31 -30.73 11.56
C LEU A 47 7.35 -30.45 13.07
N ALA A 48 7.51 -29.19 13.47
CA ALA A 48 7.46 -28.79 14.87
C ALA A 48 6.08 -29.08 15.51
N LYS A 49 4.98 -28.92 14.77
CA LYS A 49 3.64 -29.29 15.24
C LYS A 49 3.47 -30.80 15.40
N GLU A 50 4.13 -31.58 14.53
CA GLU A 50 4.18 -33.04 14.62
C GLU A 50 5.18 -33.54 15.67
N GLY A 51 5.83 -32.63 16.42
CA GLY A 51 6.73 -32.97 17.53
C GLY A 51 8.16 -33.31 17.12
N TRP A 52 8.58 -32.96 15.88
CA TRP A 52 9.96 -33.14 15.39
C TRP A 52 10.85 -32.00 15.93
N ASP A 53 11.76 -32.35 16.80
CA ASP A 53 12.83 -31.44 17.24
C ASP A 53 14.00 -31.40 16.24
N GLU A 54 15.02 -30.59 16.52
CA GLU A 54 16.14 -30.40 15.60
C GLU A 54 16.98 -31.66 15.42
N ASP A 55 17.22 -32.37 16.49
CA ASP A 55 18.01 -33.61 16.46
C ASP A 55 17.27 -34.69 15.66
N TYR A 56 15.97 -34.79 15.83
CA TYR A 56 15.14 -35.77 15.11
C TYR A 56 15.08 -35.41 13.60
N LYS A 57 14.93 -34.13 13.25
CA LYS A 57 15.01 -33.67 11.87
C LYS A 57 16.37 -33.99 11.22
N ALA A 58 17.46 -33.71 11.93
CA ALA A 58 18.82 -33.96 11.44
C ALA A 58 19.07 -35.45 11.18
N GLU A 59 18.45 -36.33 11.96
CA GLU A 59 18.60 -37.78 11.83
C GLU A 59 17.67 -38.42 10.80
N PHE A 60 16.39 -38.00 10.77
CA PHE A 60 15.35 -38.72 9.99
C PHE A 60 14.77 -37.95 8.79
N LEU A 61 14.95 -36.62 8.67
CA LEU A 61 14.40 -35.86 7.56
C LEU A 61 15.30 -35.94 6.30
N HIS A 62 15.35 -37.09 5.70
CA HIS A 62 16.14 -37.38 4.51
C HIS A 62 15.32 -38.05 3.40
N GLU A 63 15.69 -37.77 2.14
CA GLU A 63 15.04 -38.40 0.96
C GLU A 63 15.26 -39.92 0.94
N GLU A 64 16.47 -40.33 1.28
CA GLU A 64 16.88 -41.74 1.20
C GLU A 64 16.79 -42.42 2.58
N TYR A 65 16.34 -43.68 2.58
CA TYR A 65 16.38 -44.53 3.77
C TYR A 65 17.83 -44.93 4.08
N LYS A 66 18.24 -44.75 5.33
CA LYS A 66 19.61 -45.10 5.78
C LYS A 66 19.65 -46.48 6.39
N PRO A 67 20.65 -47.36 6.00
CA PRO A 67 20.75 -48.71 6.54
C PRO A 67 20.85 -48.79 8.08
N GLU A 68 21.43 -47.76 8.72
CA GLU A 68 21.59 -47.68 10.17
C GLU A 68 20.26 -47.63 10.91
N TRP A 69 19.17 -47.21 10.27
CA TRP A 69 17.86 -47.14 10.87
C TRP A 69 17.20 -48.50 11.11
N GLU A 70 17.64 -49.56 10.41
CA GLU A 70 17.19 -50.94 10.67
C GLU A 70 17.55 -51.41 12.08
N GLU A 71 18.70 -50.96 12.61
CA GLU A 71 19.16 -51.29 13.96
C GLU A 71 18.36 -50.54 15.04
N MET A 72 17.62 -49.46 14.68
CA MET A 72 16.79 -48.63 15.53
C MET A 72 15.28 -49.02 15.47
N ASP A 73 14.92 -50.15 14.95
CA ASP A 73 13.54 -50.53 14.63
C ASP A 73 12.79 -49.59 13.67
N TYR A 74 13.50 -48.67 12.98
CA TYR A 74 12.94 -47.77 12.00
C TYR A 74 12.83 -48.47 10.64
N LYS A 75 11.61 -48.78 10.24
CA LYS A 75 11.36 -49.57 9.02
C LYS A 75 11.27 -48.66 7.80
N GLN A 76 11.77 -49.14 6.66
CA GLN A 76 11.68 -48.42 5.37
C GLN A 76 10.26 -47.97 5.05
N LYS A 77 9.26 -48.77 5.43
CA LYS A 77 7.86 -48.44 5.23
C LYS A 77 7.46 -47.16 6.04
N ASP A 78 7.89 -47.10 7.31
CA ASP A 78 7.57 -45.97 8.21
C ASP A 78 8.25 -44.68 7.73
N HIS A 79 9.46 -44.79 7.19
CA HIS A 79 10.16 -43.67 6.56
C HIS A 79 9.42 -43.13 5.32
N LEU A 80 9.01 -44.04 4.40
CA LEU A 80 8.24 -43.65 3.20
C LEU A 80 6.85 -43.07 3.57
N GLU A 81 6.22 -43.59 4.62
CA GLU A 81 4.96 -43.06 5.13
C GLU A 81 5.13 -41.64 5.69
N SER A 82 6.24 -41.36 6.39
CA SER A 82 6.57 -40.03 6.87
C SER A 82 6.75 -39.03 5.72
N ILE A 83 7.56 -39.36 4.71
CA ILE A 83 7.72 -38.54 3.51
C ILE A 83 6.37 -38.31 2.81
N SER A 84 5.59 -39.37 2.62
CA SER A 84 4.29 -39.29 1.96
C SER A 84 3.28 -38.46 2.76
N SER A 85 3.38 -38.46 4.10
CA SER A 85 2.56 -37.60 4.96
C SER A 85 2.90 -36.14 4.79
N ILE A 86 4.18 -35.77 4.81
CA ILE A 86 4.64 -34.41 4.58
C ILE A 86 4.19 -33.94 3.18
N GLN A 87 4.41 -34.76 2.14
CA GLN A 87 4.00 -34.42 0.78
C GLN A 87 2.48 -34.26 0.61
N ARG A 88 1.65 -35.03 1.32
CA ARG A 88 0.20 -34.89 1.26
C ARG A 88 -0.27 -33.59 1.91
N ASN A 89 0.37 -33.19 3.00
CA ASN A 89 -0.04 -32.02 3.75
C ASN A 89 0.51 -30.71 3.17
N LEU A 90 1.73 -30.72 2.64
CA LEU A 90 2.41 -29.52 2.14
C LEU A 90 2.42 -29.42 0.60
N GLY A 91 2.34 -30.57 -0.09
CA GLY A 91 2.47 -30.67 -1.55
C GLY A 91 3.90 -30.96 -2.03
N TYR A 92 4.89 -30.96 -1.14
CA TYR A 92 6.32 -31.14 -1.43
C TYR A 92 7.04 -31.72 -0.19
N PHE A 93 8.33 -32.03 -0.35
CA PHE A 93 9.22 -32.45 0.72
C PHE A 93 10.60 -31.81 0.53
N ILE A 94 11.19 -31.30 1.62
CA ILE A 94 12.54 -30.73 1.66
C ILE A 94 13.35 -31.50 2.70
N GLY A 95 14.43 -32.20 2.29
CA GLY A 95 15.30 -32.91 3.22
C GLY A 95 16.12 -31.96 4.10
N TYR A 96 16.55 -32.42 5.28
CA TYR A 96 17.25 -31.63 6.30
C TYR A 96 18.43 -30.80 5.73
N ASN A 97 19.29 -31.39 4.90
CA ASN A 97 20.42 -30.69 4.32
C ASN A 97 20.03 -29.58 3.34
N ASN A 98 18.78 -29.58 2.88
CA ASN A 98 18.21 -28.65 1.91
C ASN A 98 17.34 -27.58 2.57
N LEU A 99 17.09 -27.66 3.88
CA LEU A 99 16.37 -26.61 4.61
C LEU A 99 17.14 -25.29 4.57
N PHE A 100 16.41 -24.19 4.50
CA PHE A 100 17.00 -22.86 4.47
C PHE A 100 17.74 -22.53 5.77
N SER A 101 17.22 -22.95 6.91
CA SER A 101 17.87 -22.90 8.23
C SER A 101 19.18 -23.65 8.26
N THR A 102 19.24 -24.86 7.68
CA THR A 102 20.46 -25.65 7.56
C THR A 102 21.53 -24.94 6.73
N TRP A 103 21.14 -24.29 5.63
CA TRP A 103 22.08 -23.49 4.84
C TRP A 103 22.72 -22.34 5.65
N LEU A 104 21.93 -21.64 6.45
CA LEU A 104 22.43 -20.59 7.33
C LEU A 104 23.42 -21.13 8.38
N ASN A 105 23.15 -22.34 8.91
CA ASN A 105 23.97 -22.99 9.93
C ASN A 105 25.30 -23.56 9.38
N LYS A 106 25.41 -23.83 8.08
CA LYS A 106 26.66 -24.30 7.44
C LYS A 106 27.77 -23.26 7.46
N GLY A 107 27.43 -21.96 7.56
CA GLY A 107 28.43 -20.88 7.62
C GLY A 107 29.40 -20.92 6.43
N SER A 108 30.72 -21.13 6.72
CA SER A 108 31.78 -21.22 5.69
C SER A 108 31.71 -22.47 4.81
N ASP A 109 31.00 -23.50 5.22
CA ASP A 109 30.88 -24.77 4.50
C ASP A 109 29.74 -24.75 3.46
N PHE A 110 28.90 -23.70 3.50
CA PHE A 110 27.85 -23.48 2.50
C PHE A 110 28.44 -23.17 1.12
N ASN A 111 27.88 -23.76 0.10
CA ASN A 111 28.30 -23.52 -1.28
C ASN A 111 27.13 -23.59 -2.28
N VAL A 112 27.35 -23.10 -3.50
CA VAL A 112 26.31 -23.06 -4.55
C VAL A 112 25.80 -24.45 -4.97
N ALA A 113 26.54 -25.51 -4.75
CA ALA A 113 26.09 -26.87 -5.05
C ALA A 113 24.95 -27.27 -4.09
N ASP A 114 24.98 -26.85 -2.83
CA ASP A 114 23.90 -27.10 -1.88
C ASP A 114 22.56 -26.58 -2.43
N VAL A 115 22.55 -25.40 -3.04
CA VAL A 115 21.35 -24.82 -3.64
C VAL A 115 20.92 -25.60 -4.89
N ARG A 116 21.85 -25.97 -5.77
CA ARG A 116 21.54 -26.75 -6.98
C ARG A 116 20.92 -28.11 -6.64
N ASP A 117 21.50 -28.78 -5.66
CA ASP A 117 21.05 -30.07 -5.18
C ASP A 117 19.65 -29.96 -4.54
N ALA A 118 19.45 -28.92 -3.73
CA ALA A 118 18.16 -28.65 -3.10
C ALA A 118 17.04 -28.37 -4.12
N LEU A 119 17.29 -27.52 -5.13
CA LEU A 119 16.29 -27.22 -6.16
C LEU A 119 15.99 -28.45 -7.03
N SER A 120 17.01 -29.27 -7.32
CA SER A 120 16.84 -30.55 -8.04
C SER A 120 16.06 -31.57 -7.22
N ALA A 121 16.36 -31.68 -5.92
CA ALA A 121 15.63 -32.56 -5.01
C ALA A 121 14.16 -32.11 -4.87
N PHE A 122 13.91 -30.81 -4.69
CA PHE A 122 12.57 -30.27 -4.62
C PHE A 122 11.71 -30.69 -5.84
N SER A 123 12.24 -30.54 -7.05
CA SER A 123 11.51 -30.88 -8.28
C SER A 123 11.12 -32.37 -8.37
N ARG A 124 11.94 -33.29 -7.80
CA ARG A 124 11.65 -34.72 -7.73
C ARG A 124 10.63 -35.07 -6.64
N LEU A 125 10.59 -34.29 -5.58
CA LEU A 125 9.86 -34.60 -4.34
C LEU A 125 8.51 -33.87 -4.23
N ILE A 126 8.02 -33.30 -5.32
CA ILE A 126 6.68 -32.72 -5.41
C ILE A 126 5.63 -33.84 -5.42
N ASN A 127 4.58 -33.70 -4.62
CA ASN A 127 3.43 -34.60 -4.66
C ASN A 127 2.77 -34.54 -6.06
N SER A 128 2.42 -35.72 -6.60
CA SER A 128 1.82 -35.82 -7.94
C SER A 128 0.52 -35.02 -8.10
N SER A 129 -0.31 -34.92 -7.04
CA SER A 129 -1.55 -34.13 -7.06
C SER A 129 -1.28 -32.60 -7.10
N HIS A 130 -0.14 -32.14 -6.58
CA HIS A 130 0.25 -30.73 -6.51
C HIS A 130 1.27 -30.33 -7.58
N LYS A 131 1.59 -31.23 -8.49
CA LYS A 131 2.59 -31.01 -9.53
C LYS A 131 2.28 -29.76 -10.36
N LYS A 132 1.01 -29.49 -10.69
CA LYS A 132 0.59 -28.31 -11.44
C LYS A 132 0.95 -26.99 -10.76
N VAL A 133 1.05 -26.98 -9.43
CA VAL A 133 1.37 -25.79 -8.66
C VAL A 133 2.87 -25.56 -8.50
N PHE A 134 3.63 -26.65 -8.30
CA PHE A 134 5.05 -26.55 -7.93
C PHE A 134 6.02 -26.95 -9.05
N ASP A 135 5.57 -27.66 -10.11
CA ASP A 135 6.45 -28.10 -11.19
C ASP A 135 7.12 -26.90 -11.87
N LYS A 136 8.45 -27.02 -12.08
CA LYS A 136 9.29 -25.99 -12.71
C LYS A 136 9.27 -24.60 -12.05
N ILE A 137 8.76 -24.47 -10.83
CA ILE A 137 8.61 -23.17 -10.17
C ILE A 137 9.96 -22.49 -9.90
N PHE A 138 11.02 -23.28 -9.77
CA PHE A 138 12.39 -22.82 -9.55
C PHE A 138 13.29 -22.88 -10.79
N ASP A 139 12.78 -23.23 -11.98
CA ASP A 139 13.62 -23.40 -13.18
C ASP A 139 14.40 -22.12 -13.53
N THR A 140 13.78 -20.96 -13.43
CA THR A 140 14.44 -19.67 -13.63
C THR A 140 15.58 -19.45 -12.64
N LEU A 141 15.38 -19.78 -11.37
CA LEU A 141 16.42 -19.68 -10.33
C LEU A 141 17.54 -20.67 -10.62
N GLN A 142 17.21 -21.93 -10.90
CA GLN A 142 18.18 -23.00 -11.12
C GLN A 142 19.08 -22.73 -12.34
N THR A 143 18.49 -22.33 -13.47
CA THR A 143 19.24 -21.99 -14.69
C THR A 143 20.06 -20.72 -14.54
N GLY A 144 19.60 -19.79 -13.72
CA GLY A 144 20.21 -18.50 -13.49
C GLY A 144 21.40 -18.50 -12.52
N LEU A 145 21.56 -19.52 -11.67
CA LEU A 145 22.66 -19.59 -10.70
C LEU A 145 24.05 -19.41 -11.33
N SER A 146 24.23 -19.85 -12.56
CA SER A 146 25.47 -19.69 -13.32
C SER A 146 25.82 -18.24 -13.66
N LYS A 147 24.84 -17.34 -13.69
CA LYS A 147 25.03 -15.92 -13.99
C LYS A 147 25.52 -15.11 -12.77
N LEU A 148 25.46 -15.69 -11.57
CA LEU A 148 25.84 -15.01 -10.32
C LEU A 148 27.36 -14.83 -10.14
N GLY A 149 28.18 -15.37 -11.03
CA GLY A 149 29.64 -15.22 -11.03
C GLY A 149 30.34 -16.22 -11.93
N ASP A 150 31.60 -15.91 -12.29
CA ASP A 150 32.40 -16.68 -13.25
C ASP A 150 32.92 -18.02 -12.69
N GLY A 151 32.65 -18.34 -11.45
CA GLY A 151 33.05 -19.59 -10.81
C GLY A 151 32.29 -19.88 -9.54
N SER A 152 32.37 -21.14 -9.06
CA SER A 152 31.65 -21.63 -7.89
C SER A 152 31.83 -20.75 -6.66
N ASN A 153 33.03 -20.26 -6.38
CA ASN A 153 33.28 -19.40 -5.22
C ASN A 153 32.55 -18.05 -5.32
N SER A 154 32.57 -17.39 -6.47
CA SER A 154 31.90 -16.09 -6.63
C SER A 154 30.37 -16.26 -6.62
N GLN A 155 29.86 -17.37 -7.14
CA GLN A 155 28.44 -17.71 -7.04
C GLN A 155 28.04 -17.97 -5.59
N THR A 156 28.84 -18.74 -4.85
CA THR A 156 28.62 -19.03 -3.43
C THR A 156 28.57 -17.76 -2.60
N HIS A 157 29.53 -16.82 -2.79
CA HIS A 157 29.51 -15.54 -2.07
C HIS A 157 28.26 -14.72 -2.36
N ALA A 158 27.85 -14.61 -3.63
CA ALA A 158 26.66 -13.87 -4.03
C ALA A 158 25.39 -14.43 -3.39
N ILE A 159 25.26 -15.76 -3.38
CA ILE A 159 24.10 -16.45 -2.78
C ILE A 159 24.14 -16.35 -1.26
N SER A 160 25.30 -16.56 -0.63
CA SER A 160 25.47 -16.42 0.81
C SER A 160 25.06 -15.03 1.30
N ASP A 161 25.52 -13.98 0.60
CA ASP A 161 25.11 -12.60 0.91
C ASP A 161 23.60 -12.42 0.79
N LEU A 162 22.98 -12.98 -0.25
CA LEU A 162 21.53 -12.89 -0.46
C LEU A 162 20.74 -13.62 0.63
N ILE A 163 21.07 -14.87 0.96
CA ILE A 163 20.34 -15.63 1.99
C ILE A 163 20.45 -14.99 3.37
N HIS A 164 21.61 -14.38 3.69
CA HIS A 164 21.75 -13.62 4.93
C HIS A 164 20.94 -12.34 4.97
N LEU A 165 20.69 -11.69 3.83
CA LEU A 165 19.83 -10.50 3.77
C LEU A 165 18.35 -10.85 3.91
N ILE A 166 17.93 -11.97 3.32
CA ILE A 166 16.52 -12.37 3.33
C ILE A 166 16.11 -13.20 4.55
N LYS A 167 17.08 -13.69 5.35
CA LYS A 167 16.81 -14.57 6.51
C LYS A 167 15.76 -14.00 7.48
N ASP A 168 15.78 -12.67 7.70
CA ASP A 168 14.90 -11.98 8.63
C ASP A 168 13.59 -11.46 7.99
N ILE A 169 13.37 -11.72 6.69
CA ILE A 169 12.10 -11.36 6.04
C ILE A 169 11.00 -12.24 6.65
N PRO A 170 9.96 -11.64 7.26
CA PRO A 170 8.91 -12.41 7.89
C PRO A 170 8.07 -13.15 6.86
N MET A 171 7.83 -14.45 7.11
CA MET A 171 7.08 -15.36 6.23
C MET A 171 5.88 -15.99 6.94
N ASP A 172 5.42 -15.36 8.03
CA ASP A 172 4.34 -15.91 8.85
C ASP A 172 2.94 -15.46 8.44
N GLY A 173 2.84 -14.60 7.42
CA GLY A 173 1.56 -14.07 6.94
C GLY A 173 0.88 -13.07 7.88
N LYS A 174 1.54 -12.71 8.97
CA LYS A 174 1.01 -11.78 9.99
C LYS A 174 1.18 -10.30 9.62
N GLN A 175 1.78 -10.00 8.49
CA GLN A 175 1.89 -8.62 8.01
C GLN A 175 0.56 -8.18 7.37
N ASP A 176 0.18 -6.96 7.65
CA ASP A 176 -0.99 -6.26 7.09
C ASP A 176 -0.91 -6.02 5.58
N TYR A 177 0.22 -6.36 4.96
CA TYR A 177 0.47 -6.14 3.54
C TYR A 177 1.05 -7.38 2.84
N ASP A 178 0.91 -7.40 1.52
CA ASP A 178 1.50 -8.42 0.66
C ASP A 178 3.03 -8.25 0.57
N VAL A 179 3.77 -9.04 1.31
CA VAL A 179 5.24 -8.98 1.35
C VAL A 179 5.85 -9.21 -0.03
N LEU A 180 5.43 -10.25 -0.76
CA LEU A 180 5.97 -10.53 -2.10
C LEU A 180 5.49 -9.54 -3.14
N GLY A 181 4.22 -9.19 -3.11
CA GLY A 181 3.67 -8.16 -3.98
C GLY A 181 4.38 -6.83 -3.77
N PHE A 182 4.62 -6.44 -2.52
CA PHE A 182 5.40 -5.25 -2.18
C PHE A 182 6.84 -5.33 -2.69
N ILE A 183 7.53 -6.45 -2.50
CA ILE A 183 8.90 -6.64 -3.00
C ILE A 183 8.93 -6.52 -4.52
N TYR A 184 8.01 -7.16 -5.21
CA TYR A 184 7.89 -7.12 -6.65
C TYR A 184 7.61 -5.70 -7.17
N GLU A 185 6.65 -5.02 -6.57
CA GLU A 185 6.31 -3.63 -6.89
C GLU A 185 7.49 -2.68 -6.66
N TYR A 186 8.15 -2.82 -5.51
CA TYR A 186 9.33 -2.04 -5.17
C TYR A 186 10.47 -2.25 -6.17
N LEU A 187 10.74 -3.49 -6.57
CA LEU A 187 11.75 -3.81 -7.56
C LEU A 187 11.38 -3.25 -8.94
N ILE A 188 10.13 -3.37 -9.38
CA ILE A 188 9.67 -2.79 -10.64
C ILE A 188 9.75 -1.26 -10.61
N SER A 189 9.23 -0.60 -9.61
CA SER A 189 9.21 0.88 -9.54
C SER A 189 10.62 1.48 -9.60
N ASN A 190 11.60 0.82 -8.98
CA ASN A 190 12.98 1.30 -8.96
C ASN A 190 13.82 0.90 -10.20
N PHE A 191 13.47 -0.20 -10.88
CA PHE A 191 14.25 -0.72 -12.01
C PHE A 191 13.58 -0.51 -13.38
N ALA A 192 12.25 -0.35 -13.45
CA ALA A 192 11.56 -0.04 -14.71
C ALA A 192 11.96 1.35 -15.26
N ALA A 193 12.36 2.28 -14.42
CA ALA A 193 12.89 3.57 -14.82
C ALA A 193 14.23 3.45 -15.60
N ASN A 194 14.98 2.36 -15.39
CA ASN A 194 16.30 2.12 -15.98
C ASN A 194 16.28 1.09 -17.12
N ALA A 195 15.26 0.25 -17.20
CA ALA A 195 15.04 -0.68 -18.32
C ALA A 195 14.34 0.05 -19.45
N GLY A 196 15.11 0.73 -20.30
CA GLY A 196 14.59 1.54 -21.40
C GLY A 196 13.47 0.88 -22.19
N LYS A 197 12.29 1.49 -22.19
CA LYS A 197 11.15 1.39 -23.12
C LYS A 197 10.82 0.00 -23.75
N LYS A 198 10.93 -1.08 -23.05
CA LYS A 198 10.13 -2.27 -23.36
C LYS A 198 8.89 -2.26 -22.46
N ALA A 199 8.03 -1.28 -22.76
CA ALA A 199 6.71 -1.15 -22.20
C ALA A 199 5.85 -2.36 -22.58
N GLY A 200 5.47 -3.16 -21.61
CA GLY A 200 4.60 -4.32 -21.79
C GLY A 200 4.24 -5.02 -20.49
N GLU A 201 4.95 -4.71 -19.42
CA GLU A 201 4.66 -5.25 -18.09
C GLU A 201 4.18 -4.10 -17.19
N PHE A 202 2.90 -3.74 -17.30
CA PHE A 202 2.28 -2.78 -16.37
C PHE A 202 1.81 -3.55 -15.14
N TYR A 203 2.54 -3.38 -14.04
CA TYR A 203 2.05 -3.81 -12.75
C TYR A 203 0.81 -2.98 -12.39
N THR A 204 -0.24 -3.66 -11.94
CA THR A 204 -1.45 -2.98 -11.46
C THR A 204 -1.19 -2.39 -10.08
N PRO A 205 -1.23 -1.06 -9.91
CA PRO A 205 -1.07 -0.44 -8.59
C PRO A 205 -2.05 -1.04 -7.57
N HIS A 206 -1.60 -1.16 -6.34
CA HIS A 206 -2.39 -1.79 -5.28
C HIS A 206 -3.78 -1.15 -5.14
N GLU A 207 -3.86 0.17 -5.21
CA GLU A 207 -5.09 0.94 -5.06
C GLU A 207 -6.08 0.68 -6.20
N VAL A 208 -5.58 0.52 -7.43
CA VAL A 208 -6.41 0.17 -8.59
C VAL A 208 -6.93 -1.26 -8.45
N SER A 209 -6.07 -2.19 -8.04
CA SER A 209 -6.44 -3.57 -7.76
C SER A 209 -7.50 -3.66 -6.65
N LEU A 210 -7.34 -2.88 -5.58
CA LEU A 210 -8.30 -2.81 -4.48
C LEU A 210 -9.66 -2.26 -4.95
N LEU A 211 -9.66 -1.18 -5.73
CA LEU A 211 -10.90 -0.63 -6.30
C LEU A 211 -11.67 -1.66 -7.14
N MET A 212 -10.96 -2.37 -8.03
CA MET A 212 -11.56 -3.44 -8.83
C MET A 212 -12.12 -4.54 -7.94
N SER A 213 -11.39 -4.89 -6.89
CA SER A 213 -11.75 -5.94 -5.94
C SER A 213 -13.00 -5.61 -5.13
N GLU A 214 -13.14 -4.37 -4.66
CA GLU A 214 -14.33 -3.93 -3.92
C GLU A 214 -15.60 -3.95 -4.79
N ILE A 215 -15.50 -3.52 -6.05
CA ILE A 215 -16.62 -3.58 -7.01
C ILE A 215 -17.06 -5.04 -7.26
N VAL A 216 -16.09 -5.94 -7.43
CA VAL A 216 -16.37 -7.37 -7.66
C VAL A 216 -16.94 -8.01 -6.39
N ALA A 217 -16.37 -7.71 -5.22
CA ALA A 217 -16.81 -8.27 -3.95
C ALA A 217 -18.25 -7.89 -3.59
N ASP A 218 -18.66 -6.65 -3.83
CA ASP A 218 -20.06 -6.25 -3.62
C ASP A 218 -21.02 -7.06 -4.50
N HIS A 219 -20.66 -7.33 -5.76
CA HIS A 219 -21.49 -8.14 -6.67
C HIS A 219 -21.57 -9.60 -6.25
N LEU A 220 -20.51 -10.15 -5.66
CA LEU A 220 -20.40 -11.58 -5.31
C LEU A 220 -20.68 -11.88 -3.82
N LYS A 221 -21.05 -10.89 -3.03
CA LYS A 221 -21.18 -10.99 -1.55
C LYS A 221 -22.11 -12.08 -1.03
N ASP A 222 -23.10 -12.49 -1.84
CA ASP A 222 -24.09 -13.51 -1.48
C ASP A 222 -23.71 -14.91 -1.98
N ARG A 223 -22.51 -15.09 -2.55
CA ARG A 223 -22.03 -16.37 -3.06
C ARG A 223 -21.39 -17.22 -1.95
N THR A 224 -21.58 -18.53 -2.05
CA THR A 224 -20.95 -19.52 -1.15
C THR A 224 -19.73 -20.19 -1.77
N GLU A 225 -19.63 -20.19 -3.08
CA GLU A 225 -18.49 -20.70 -3.85
C GLU A 225 -18.19 -19.71 -4.99
N ILE A 226 -16.93 -19.42 -5.21
CA ILE A 226 -16.52 -18.41 -6.19
C ILE A 226 -15.35 -18.91 -7.01
N LYS A 227 -15.44 -18.70 -8.33
CA LYS A 227 -14.34 -18.91 -9.28
C LYS A 227 -13.94 -17.56 -9.83
N ILE A 228 -12.66 -17.23 -9.73
CA ILE A 228 -12.07 -15.97 -10.22
C ILE A 228 -11.01 -16.30 -11.26
N TYR A 229 -10.98 -15.57 -12.36
CA TYR A 229 -10.01 -15.75 -13.43
C TYR A 229 -9.31 -14.46 -13.79
N ASP A 230 -7.99 -14.51 -13.91
CA ASP A 230 -7.15 -13.46 -14.47
C ASP A 230 -6.38 -14.02 -15.68
N PRO A 231 -6.76 -13.65 -16.92
CA PRO A 231 -6.12 -14.12 -18.15
C PRO A 231 -4.77 -13.47 -18.46
N THR A 232 -4.37 -12.48 -17.68
CA THR A 232 -3.12 -11.71 -17.82
C THR A 232 -2.49 -11.49 -16.45
N SER A 233 -2.35 -12.59 -15.69
CA SER A 233 -2.24 -12.56 -14.23
C SER A 233 -1.03 -11.80 -13.67
N GLY A 234 0.02 -11.64 -14.45
CA GLY A 234 1.20 -10.91 -14.01
C GLY A 234 1.79 -11.49 -12.71
N SER A 235 1.73 -10.73 -11.64
CA SER A 235 2.13 -11.20 -10.29
C SER A 235 1.03 -11.94 -9.53
N GLY A 236 -0.19 -11.99 -10.04
CA GLY A 236 -1.36 -12.53 -9.35
C GLY A 236 -2.00 -11.59 -8.33
N SER A 237 -1.55 -10.33 -8.25
CA SER A 237 -2.05 -9.37 -7.24
C SER A 237 -3.53 -9.06 -7.37
N LEU A 238 -4.10 -9.00 -8.59
CA LEU A 238 -5.54 -8.85 -8.79
C LEU A 238 -6.32 -10.01 -8.17
N LEU A 239 -5.92 -11.25 -8.43
CA LEU A 239 -6.55 -12.44 -7.86
C LEU A 239 -6.50 -12.44 -6.33
N ILE A 240 -5.35 -12.09 -5.75
CA ILE A 240 -5.15 -12.04 -4.30
C ILE A 240 -6.07 -11.01 -3.67
N ASN A 241 -6.10 -9.79 -4.20
CA ASN A 241 -6.92 -8.71 -3.64
C ASN A 241 -8.42 -9.02 -3.74
N ILE A 242 -8.89 -9.56 -4.88
CA ILE A 242 -10.28 -9.97 -5.02
C ILE A 242 -10.63 -11.09 -4.04
N GLY A 243 -9.77 -12.09 -3.93
CA GLY A 243 -9.96 -13.17 -2.97
C GLY A 243 -10.11 -12.65 -1.54
N ARG A 244 -9.29 -11.68 -1.12
CA ARG A 244 -9.40 -11.04 0.19
C ARG A 244 -10.70 -10.25 0.35
N SER A 245 -11.06 -9.44 -0.63
CA SER A 245 -12.26 -8.61 -0.58
C SER A 245 -13.54 -9.47 -0.54
N VAL A 246 -13.59 -10.54 -1.33
CA VAL A 246 -14.74 -11.46 -1.35
C VAL A 246 -14.81 -12.32 -0.08
N ALA A 247 -13.66 -12.76 0.45
CA ALA A 247 -13.59 -13.60 1.65
C ALA A 247 -14.23 -12.93 2.88
N ARG A 248 -14.27 -11.59 2.93
CA ARG A 248 -14.97 -10.85 4.00
C ARG A 248 -16.47 -11.17 4.09
N TYR A 249 -17.08 -11.58 2.99
CA TYR A 249 -18.50 -11.92 2.92
C TYR A 249 -18.76 -13.43 3.03
N MET A 250 -17.70 -14.25 2.90
CA MET A 250 -17.80 -15.70 2.93
C MET A 250 -17.54 -16.26 4.34
N GLY A 251 -18.23 -17.35 4.69
CA GLY A 251 -17.95 -18.09 5.92
C GLY A 251 -16.70 -18.99 5.82
N ASP A 252 -16.26 -19.31 4.60
CA ASP A 252 -15.16 -20.20 4.32
C ASP A 252 -14.43 -19.72 3.05
N SER A 253 -13.23 -19.16 3.23
CA SER A 253 -12.39 -18.65 2.14
C SER A 253 -11.80 -19.77 1.26
N ASP A 254 -11.74 -21.01 1.75
CA ASP A 254 -11.24 -22.15 1.00
C ASP A 254 -12.17 -22.59 -0.14
N ARG A 255 -13.34 -21.97 -0.25
CA ARG A 255 -14.27 -22.15 -1.37
C ARG A 255 -14.05 -21.20 -2.54
N ILE A 256 -12.96 -20.44 -2.54
CA ILE A 256 -12.56 -19.59 -3.67
C ILE A 256 -11.55 -20.34 -4.53
N LYS A 257 -11.87 -20.52 -5.83
CA LYS A 257 -10.94 -21.06 -6.83
C LYS A 257 -10.35 -19.97 -7.69
N TYR A 258 -9.05 -20.01 -7.84
CA TYR A 258 -8.24 -19.03 -8.55
C TYR A 258 -7.71 -19.62 -9.84
N TYR A 259 -8.08 -19.01 -10.96
CA TYR A 259 -7.62 -19.36 -12.28
C TYR A 259 -6.72 -18.24 -12.79
N ALA A 260 -5.57 -18.58 -13.33
CA ALA A 260 -4.60 -17.63 -13.85
C ALA A 260 -4.00 -18.09 -15.16
N GLN A 261 -3.85 -17.19 -16.12
CA GLN A 261 -3.09 -17.41 -17.33
C GLN A 261 -2.06 -16.32 -17.51
N GLU A 262 -0.85 -16.70 -17.93
CA GLU A 262 0.25 -15.76 -18.16
C GLU A 262 1.16 -16.28 -19.26
N LEU A 263 1.51 -15.39 -20.18
CA LEU A 263 2.35 -15.70 -21.33
C LEU A 263 3.82 -15.98 -20.93
N LYS A 264 4.37 -15.15 -20.05
CA LYS A 264 5.77 -15.22 -19.66
C LYS A 264 5.97 -16.19 -18.51
N GLU A 265 6.82 -17.19 -18.70
CA GLU A 265 7.08 -18.23 -17.71
C GLU A 265 7.53 -17.70 -16.34
N ASN A 266 8.43 -16.70 -16.32
CA ASN A 266 8.89 -16.09 -15.06
C ASN A 266 7.74 -15.45 -14.28
N THR A 267 6.88 -14.72 -14.98
CA THR A 267 5.73 -14.04 -14.39
C THR A 267 4.64 -15.05 -14.00
N TYR A 268 4.45 -16.10 -14.80
CA TYR A 268 3.60 -17.24 -14.47
C TYR A 268 4.03 -17.93 -13.16
N ASN A 269 5.33 -18.16 -13.00
CA ASN A 269 5.88 -18.73 -11.78
C ASN A 269 5.64 -17.80 -10.57
N LEU A 270 5.78 -16.50 -10.77
CA LEU A 270 5.51 -15.50 -9.73
C LEU A 270 4.04 -15.51 -9.27
N THR A 271 3.08 -15.63 -10.20
CA THR A 271 1.65 -15.81 -9.85
C THR A 271 1.48 -17.02 -8.92
N ARG A 272 2.05 -18.18 -9.27
CA ARG A 272 1.95 -19.40 -8.44
C ARG A 272 2.58 -19.21 -7.07
N MET A 273 3.78 -18.63 -7.01
CA MET A 273 4.48 -18.33 -5.77
C MET A 273 3.63 -17.45 -4.85
N ASN A 274 3.07 -16.36 -5.39
CA ASN A 274 2.24 -15.42 -4.64
C ASN A 274 0.98 -16.08 -4.08
N LEU A 275 0.26 -16.87 -4.88
CA LEU A 275 -0.94 -17.57 -4.43
C LEU A 275 -0.64 -18.55 -3.30
N VAL A 276 0.44 -19.34 -3.43
CA VAL A 276 0.88 -20.30 -2.40
C VAL A 276 1.29 -19.57 -1.10
N MET A 277 2.03 -18.47 -1.20
CA MET A 277 2.46 -17.72 -0.02
C MET A 277 1.31 -17.06 0.74
N ARG A 278 0.20 -16.82 0.08
CA ARG A 278 -1.04 -16.34 0.71
C ARG A 278 -1.82 -17.43 1.42
N GLY A 279 -1.29 -18.66 1.46
CA GLY A 279 -1.94 -19.77 2.12
C GLY A 279 -3.10 -20.36 1.32
N ILE A 280 -3.28 -19.96 0.06
CA ILE A 280 -4.31 -20.55 -0.80
C ILE A 280 -3.97 -22.02 -1.02
N LEU A 281 -4.96 -22.87 -0.78
CA LEU A 281 -4.79 -24.33 -0.94
C LEU A 281 -4.42 -24.67 -2.39
N PRO A 282 -3.44 -25.55 -2.60
CA PRO A 282 -3.03 -25.95 -3.95
C PRO A 282 -4.16 -26.42 -4.86
N ASP A 283 -5.19 -27.09 -4.30
CA ASP A 283 -6.37 -27.54 -5.05
C ASP A 283 -7.25 -26.39 -5.55
N ASN A 284 -7.09 -25.21 -4.99
CA ASN A 284 -7.78 -24.00 -5.40
C ASN A 284 -7.00 -23.15 -6.40
N ILE A 285 -5.78 -23.55 -6.76
CA ILE A 285 -4.91 -22.86 -7.71
C ILE A 285 -4.88 -23.60 -9.03
N VAL A 286 -5.40 -22.99 -10.09
CA VAL A 286 -5.39 -23.53 -11.45
C VAL A 286 -4.73 -22.53 -12.37
N THR A 287 -3.55 -22.87 -12.88
CA THR A 287 -2.74 -21.93 -13.65
C THR A 287 -2.32 -22.52 -14.99
N ARG A 288 -2.16 -21.66 -16.00
CA ARG A 288 -1.67 -22.01 -17.33
C ARG A 288 -0.61 -21.01 -17.79
N ASN A 289 0.48 -21.52 -18.33
CA ASN A 289 1.44 -20.72 -19.08
C ASN A 289 1.09 -20.81 -20.58
N GLY A 290 0.63 -19.71 -21.17
CA GLY A 290 0.21 -19.67 -22.56
C GLY A 290 -0.31 -18.31 -23.00
N ASP A 291 -0.39 -18.08 -24.31
CA ASP A 291 -0.93 -16.88 -24.91
C ASP A 291 -2.47 -16.87 -24.84
N THR A 292 -3.02 -15.99 -24.08
CA THR A 292 -4.47 -15.84 -23.87
C THR A 292 -5.26 -15.60 -25.16
N LEU A 293 -4.68 -14.90 -26.11
CA LEU A 293 -5.35 -14.59 -27.39
C LEU A 293 -5.27 -15.73 -28.41
N GLU A 294 -4.24 -16.56 -28.33
CA GLU A 294 -4.08 -17.72 -29.20
C GLU A 294 -4.67 -18.98 -28.60
N GLU A 295 -4.59 -19.13 -27.29
CA GLU A 295 -5.05 -20.29 -26.57
C GLU A 295 -6.22 -19.91 -25.68
N ASP A 296 -7.42 -20.24 -26.11
CA ASP A 296 -8.59 -20.22 -25.26
C ASP A 296 -8.34 -21.07 -24.01
N TRP A 297 -8.85 -20.63 -22.84
CA TRP A 297 -8.79 -21.51 -21.69
C TRP A 297 -9.89 -22.56 -21.84
N PRO A 298 -9.60 -23.71 -22.36
CA PRO A 298 -10.12 -24.92 -21.82
C PRO A 298 -9.02 -25.70 -21.16
N TYR A 299 -9.38 -26.48 -20.18
CA TYR A 299 -8.57 -27.59 -19.73
C TYR A 299 -8.94 -28.81 -20.58
N PHE A 300 -8.00 -29.33 -21.34
CA PHE A 300 -8.19 -30.56 -22.11
C PHE A 300 -6.95 -31.44 -22.03
N ASP A 301 -7.15 -32.74 -22.22
CA ASP A 301 -6.07 -33.69 -22.36
C ASP A 301 -5.57 -33.63 -23.81
N GLU A 302 -4.28 -33.42 -24.02
CA GLU A 302 -3.66 -33.35 -25.35
C GLU A 302 -3.83 -34.66 -26.15
N SER A 303 -4.02 -35.82 -25.49
CA SER A 303 -4.28 -37.09 -26.11
C SER A 303 -5.72 -37.25 -26.64
N ASP A 304 -6.69 -36.47 -26.08
CA ASP A 304 -8.09 -36.43 -26.53
C ASP A 304 -8.66 -35.01 -26.37
N PRO A 305 -8.21 -34.06 -27.19
CA PRO A 305 -8.60 -32.65 -27.02
C PRO A 305 -10.09 -32.37 -27.30
N ILE A 306 -10.76 -33.23 -28.07
CA ILE A 306 -12.17 -33.09 -28.40
C ILE A 306 -13.05 -33.65 -27.28
N GLY A 307 -12.72 -34.83 -26.77
CA GLY A 307 -13.53 -35.50 -25.75
C GLY A 307 -13.40 -34.90 -24.35
N THR A 308 -12.30 -34.20 -24.10
CA THR A 308 -12.00 -33.60 -22.78
C THR A 308 -12.10 -32.08 -22.76
N TYR A 309 -12.53 -31.44 -23.88
CA TYR A 309 -12.71 -29.98 -23.93
C TYR A 309 -13.85 -29.55 -23.00
N ASP A 310 -13.51 -28.71 -22.01
CA ASP A 310 -14.44 -28.15 -21.06
C ASP A 310 -14.14 -26.63 -20.90
N PRO A 311 -14.93 -25.73 -21.53
CA PRO A 311 -14.71 -24.30 -21.46
C PRO A 311 -14.78 -23.80 -20.00
N LEU A 312 -13.83 -22.97 -19.62
CA LEU A 312 -13.83 -22.32 -18.30
C LEU A 312 -14.94 -21.25 -18.23
N TYR A 313 -15.83 -21.37 -17.25
CA TYR A 313 -16.77 -20.32 -16.88
C TYR A 313 -16.63 -19.97 -15.40
N VAL A 314 -16.47 -18.68 -15.11
CA VAL A 314 -16.15 -18.17 -13.78
C VAL A 314 -17.16 -17.11 -13.31
N ASP A 315 -17.18 -16.87 -12.01
CA ASP A 315 -18.05 -15.85 -11.39
C ASP A 315 -17.51 -14.44 -11.60
N SER A 316 -16.18 -14.31 -11.66
CA SER A 316 -15.52 -13.05 -12.02
C SER A 316 -14.31 -13.25 -12.89
N VAL A 317 -14.14 -12.33 -13.85
CA VAL A 317 -12.89 -12.12 -14.60
C VAL A 317 -12.34 -10.75 -14.26
N VAL A 318 -11.04 -10.70 -14.02
CA VAL A 318 -10.32 -9.46 -13.74
C VAL A 318 -9.05 -9.44 -14.53
N SER A 319 -8.75 -8.30 -15.15
CA SER A 319 -7.53 -8.23 -15.96
C SER A 319 -6.98 -6.81 -16.09
N ASN A 320 -5.67 -6.74 -16.24
CA ASN A 320 -4.95 -5.56 -16.69
C ASN A 320 -4.04 -5.97 -17.85
N PRO A 321 -4.59 -6.12 -19.07
CA PRO A 321 -3.84 -6.60 -20.22
C PRO A 321 -2.82 -5.57 -20.70
N PRO A 322 -1.80 -6.00 -21.48
CA PRO A 322 -0.85 -5.07 -22.08
C PRO A 322 -1.53 -4.14 -23.08
N TYR A 323 -1.40 -2.81 -22.88
CA TYR A 323 -2.13 -1.82 -23.65
C TYR A 323 -1.67 -1.72 -25.10
N SER A 324 -2.64 -1.70 -26.01
CA SER A 324 -2.41 -1.53 -27.45
C SER A 324 -1.37 -2.50 -28.03
N GLN A 325 -1.34 -3.73 -27.54
CA GLN A 325 -0.46 -4.78 -28.04
C GLN A 325 -0.91 -5.23 -29.44
N ALA A 326 0.04 -5.48 -30.33
CA ALA A 326 -0.25 -6.13 -31.60
C ALA A 326 -0.56 -7.61 -31.37
N TRP A 327 -1.52 -8.15 -32.14
CA TRP A 327 -1.91 -9.55 -32.07
C TRP A 327 -2.26 -10.10 -33.46
N ASN A 328 -2.56 -11.40 -33.56
CA ASN A 328 -2.94 -12.02 -34.81
C ASN A 328 -4.47 -12.26 -34.89
N PRO A 329 -5.22 -11.44 -35.66
CA PRO A 329 -6.67 -11.57 -35.82
C PRO A 329 -7.08 -12.54 -36.94
N VAL A 330 -6.14 -13.17 -37.66
CA VAL A 330 -6.42 -14.06 -38.79
C VAL A 330 -7.19 -15.29 -38.31
N ASP A 331 -8.24 -15.63 -39.02
CA ASP A 331 -9.14 -16.78 -38.76
C ASP A 331 -9.88 -16.69 -37.39
N LYS A 332 -9.96 -15.49 -36.79
CA LYS A 332 -10.67 -15.26 -35.51
C LYS A 332 -12.13 -14.86 -35.69
N GLU A 333 -12.63 -14.68 -36.91
CA GLU A 333 -14.03 -14.29 -37.18
C GLU A 333 -15.04 -15.37 -36.75
N THR A 334 -14.59 -16.63 -36.70
CA THR A 334 -15.42 -17.77 -36.27
C THR A 334 -15.14 -18.21 -34.85
N ASP A 335 -14.12 -17.64 -34.20
CA ASP A 335 -13.81 -17.91 -32.80
C ASP A 335 -14.99 -17.42 -31.92
N PRO A 336 -15.57 -18.31 -31.07
CA PRO A 336 -16.75 -17.97 -30.27
C PRO A 336 -16.56 -16.75 -29.34
N ARG A 337 -15.32 -16.43 -29.01
CA ARG A 337 -15.00 -15.23 -28.20
C ARG A 337 -15.31 -13.94 -28.95
N TYR A 338 -15.10 -13.93 -30.28
CA TYR A 338 -15.16 -12.70 -31.10
C TYR A 338 -16.36 -12.68 -32.08
N ALA A 339 -16.82 -13.83 -32.52
CA ALA A 339 -17.82 -13.97 -33.60
C ALA A 339 -19.08 -13.12 -33.42
N ARG A 340 -19.50 -12.90 -32.18
CA ARG A 340 -20.71 -12.14 -31.87
C ARG A 340 -20.50 -10.62 -31.91
N PHE A 341 -19.28 -10.17 -31.59
CA PHE A 341 -19.02 -8.74 -31.35
C PHE A 341 -18.16 -8.10 -32.44
N GLY A 342 -17.34 -8.90 -33.12
CA GLY A 342 -16.35 -8.45 -34.08
C GLY A 342 -14.92 -8.72 -33.60
N VAL A 343 -13.98 -8.66 -34.55
CA VAL A 343 -12.55 -8.93 -34.31
C VAL A 343 -11.80 -7.60 -34.10
N ALA A 344 -11.01 -7.50 -33.06
CA ALA A 344 -10.21 -6.32 -32.77
C ALA A 344 -9.13 -6.08 -33.85
N PRO A 345 -8.70 -4.83 -34.11
CA PRO A 345 -7.69 -4.52 -35.11
C PRO A 345 -6.34 -5.15 -34.77
N LYS A 346 -5.58 -5.58 -35.77
CA LYS A 346 -4.27 -6.25 -35.65
C LYS A 346 -3.27 -5.48 -34.77
N GLY A 347 -3.31 -4.14 -34.80
CA GLY A 347 -2.38 -3.30 -34.04
C GLY A 347 -2.76 -3.04 -32.60
N LYS A 348 -3.96 -3.49 -32.15
CA LYS A 348 -4.50 -3.17 -30.82
C LYS A 348 -5.42 -4.27 -30.31
N ALA A 349 -4.90 -5.11 -29.43
CA ALA A 349 -5.62 -6.22 -28.84
C ALA A 349 -6.56 -5.83 -27.68
N ASP A 350 -6.68 -4.54 -27.36
CA ASP A 350 -7.41 -4.06 -26.18
C ASP A 350 -8.82 -4.72 -26.09
N TYR A 351 -9.59 -4.68 -27.18
CA TYR A 351 -10.90 -5.34 -27.24
C TYR A 351 -10.83 -6.86 -27.40
N ALA A 352 -9.73 -7.42 -27.92
CA ALA A 352 -9.59 -8.87 -27.99
C ALA A 352 -9.49 -9.48 -26.56
N PHE A 353 -8.75 -8.86 -25.67
CA PHE A 353 -8.70 -9.24 -24.25
C PHE A 353 -10.07 -9.06 -23.58
N LEU A 354 -10.73 -7.92 -23.78
CA LEU A 354 -12.05 -7.67 -23.21
C LEU A 354 -13.06 -8.74 -23.64
N LEU A 355 -13.07 -9.12 -24.91
CA LEU A 355 -13.99 -10.14 -25.45
C LEU A 355 -13.64 -11.54 -24.95
N HIS A 356 -12.35 -11.86 -24.78
CA HIS A 356 -11.91 -13.09 -24.12
C HIS A 356 -12.43 -13.16 -22.68
N ASP A 357 -12.26 -12.11 -21.92
CA ASP A 357 -12.72 -12.00 -20.54
C ASP A 357 -14.24 -12.20 -20.43
N LEU A 358 -15.00 -11.52 -21.31
CA LEU A 358 -16.45 -11.60 -21.34
C LEU A 358 -16.94 -13.02 -21.72
N PHE A 359 -16.22 -13.72 -22.59
CA PHE A 359 -16.56 -15.07 -23.00
C PHE A 359 -16.51 -16.06 -21.82
N HIS A 360 -15.53 -15.91 -20.93
CA HIS A 360 -15.37 -16.79 -19.79
C HIS A 360 -16.28 -16.46 -18.60
N LEU A 361 -17.11 -15.42 -18.72
CA LEU A 361 -17.96 -14.98 -17.63
C LEU A 361 -19.28 -15.78 -17.60
N LYS A 362 -19.67 -16.31 -16.43
CA LYS A 362 -20.99 -16.88 -16.20
C LYS A 362 -22.10 -15.85 -16.46
N SER A 363 -23.31 -16.31 -16.69
CA SER A 363 -24.47 -15.46 -17.02
C SER A 363 -24.76 -14.37 -15.98
N ASP A 364 -24.50 -14.63 -14.72
CA ASP A 364 -24.66 -13.74 -13.56
C ASP A 364 -23.34 -13.21 -13.01
N GLY A 365 -22.25 -13.38 -13.77
CA GLY A 365 -20.92 -12.94 -13.40
C GLY A 365 -20.64 -11.47 -13.71
N ILE A 366 -19.56 -10.98 -13.15
CA ILE A 366 -19.04 -9.62 -13.30
C ILE A 366 -17.57 -9.67 -13.74
N MET A 367 -17.18 -8.74 -14.59
CA MET A 367 -15.77 -8.53 -14.90
C MET A 367 -15.37 -7.08 -14.75
N THR A 368 -14.10 -6.87 -14.43
CA THR A 368 -13.44 -5.56 -14.41
C THR A 368 -12.13 -5.65 -15.19
N ILE A 369 -11.95 -4.74 -16.14
CA ILE A 369 -10.75 -4.70 -16.99
C ILE A 369 -10.20 -3.29 -17.05
N VAL A 370 -8.86 -3.17 -16.91
CA VAL A 370 -8.16 -1.90 -17.10
C VAL A 370 -7.78 -1.74 -18.56
N LEU A 371 -8.12 -0.61 -19.14
CA LEU A 371 -7.87 -0.32 -20.56
C LEU A 371 -7.37 1.12 -20.75
N PRO A 372 -6.66 1.41 -21.85
CA PRO A 372 -6.31 2.77 -22.21
C PRO A 372 -7.57 3.57 -22.59
N HIS A 373 -7.65 4.81 -22.16
CA HIS A 373 -8.82 5.69 -22.39
C HIS A 373 -9.28 5.75 -23.86
N GLY A 374 -8.37 5.58 -24.79
CA GLY A 374 -8.65 5.61 -26.22
C GLY A 374 -9.71 4.60 -26.70
N VAL A 375 -9.91 3.46 -26.02
CA VAL A 375 -10.92 2.45 -26.38
C VAL A 375 -12.34 3.02 -26.36
N LEU A 376 -12.56 4.12 -25.65
CA LEU A 376 -13.90 4.74 -25.52
C LEU A 376 -14.38 5.48 -26.78
N PHE A 377 -13.46 5.89 -27.65
CA PHE A 377 -13.81 6.77 -28.76
C PHE A 377 -13.14 6.46 -30.12
N ARG A 378 -12.18 5.52 -30.16
CA ARG A 378 -11.60 5.11 -31.44
C ARG A 378 -12.68 4.49 -32.34
N GLY A 379 -12.61 4.77 -33.64
CA GLY A 379 -13.52 4.24 -34.66
C GLY A 379 -13.06 2.89 -35.23
N GLY A 380 -13.58 2.54 -36.44
CA GLY A 380 -13.25 1.28 -37.12
C GLY A 380 -13.76 0.06 -36.33
N GLU A 381 -12.98 -1.00 -36.33
CA GLU A 381 -13.32 -2.27 -35.69
C GLU A 381 -13.60 -2.10 -34.18
N GLU A 382 -12.82 -1.24 -33.48
CA GLU A 382 -13.08 -0.94 -32.07
C GLU A 382 -14.43 -0.24 -31.87
N GLY A 383 -14.84 0.64 -32.79
CA GLY A 383 -16.14 1.30 -32.76
C GLY A 383 -17.30 0.31 -32.92
N GLU A 384 -17.20 -0.64 -33.85
CA GLU A 384 -18.22 -1.67 -34.07
C GLU A 384 -18.33 -2.64 -32.88
N ILE A 385 -17.21 -3.06 -32.29
CA ILE A 385 -17.21 -3.92 -31.08
C ILE A 385 -17.89 -3.17 -29.93
N ARG A 386 -17.55 -1.92 -29.72
CA ARG A 386 -18.14 -1.07 -28.67
C ARG A 386 -19.65 -0.91 -28.85
N LYS A 387 -20.09 -0.65 -30.06
CA LYS A 387 -21.53 -0.61 -30.42
C LYS A 387 -22.21 -1.94 -30.10
N ASN A 388 -21.63 -3.06 -30.52
CA ASN A 388 -22.18 -4.39 -30.25
C ASN A 388 -22.26 -4.70 -28.76
N LEU A 389 -21.27 -4.32 -27.96
CA LEU A 389 -21.28 -4.49 -26.50
C LEU A 389 -22.40 -3.67 -25.84
N ILE A 390 -22.65 -2.44 -26.30
CA ILE A 390 -23.72 -1.57 -25.78
C ILE A 390 -25.10 -2.11 -26.20
N GLU A 391 -25.30 -2.48 -27.47
CA GLU A 391 -26.56 -3.01 -27.96
C GLU A 391 -26.91 -4.36 -27.29
N ASN A 392 -25.92 -5.18 -27.00
CA ASN A 392 -26.12 -6.43 -26.27
C ASN A 392 -26.11 -6.26 -24.73
N ASN A 393 -26.05 -5.02 -24.25
CA ASN A 393 -26.22 -4.66 -22.83
C ASN A 393 -25.17 -5.20 -21.87
N HIS A 394 -23.89 -5.26 -22.29
CA HIS A 394 -22.82 -5.80 -21.45
C HIS A 394 -22.08 -4.76 -20.62
N ILE A 395 -21.89 -3.51 -21.09
CA ILE A 395 -21.17 -2.47 -20.39
C ILE A 395 -22.03 -1.91 -19.26
N ASP A 396 -21.57 -2.07 -18.01
CA ASP A 396 -22.28 -1.62 -16.80
C ASP A 396 -21.79 -0.25 -16.32
N ALA A 397 -20.46 -0.09 -16.17
CA ALA A 397 -19.87 1.17 -15.76
C ALA A 397 -18.50 1.40 -16.42
N ILE A 398 -18.15 2.69 -16.54
CA ILE A 398 -16.84 3.15 -17.01
C ILE A 398 -16.31 4.13 -15.98
N ILE A 399 -15.09 3.90 -15.49
CA ILE A 399 -14.44 4.70 -14.46
C ILE A 399 -13.15 5.27 -15.03
N GLY A 400 -13.07 6.59 -15.17
CA GLY A 400 -11.85 7.30 -15.57
C GLY A 400 -10.90 7.44 -14.40
N LEU A 401 -9.67 6.95 -14.53
CA LEU A 401 -8.65 7.01 -13.51
C LEU A 401 -7.75 8.24 -13.66
N PRO A 402 -7.08 8.69 -12.59
CA PRO A 402 -6.07 9.74 -12.68
C PRO A 402 -4.95 9.39 -13.66
N ALA A 403 -4.45 10.38 -14.41
CA ALA A 403 -3.23 10.21 -15.20
C ALA A 403 -2.04 9.87 -14.28
N ASN A 404 -0.99 9.25 -14.81
CA ASN A 404 0.20 8.85 -14.04
C ASN A 404 -0.07 7.94 -12.84
N ILE A 405 -1.18 7.22 -12.80
CA ILE A 405 -1.47 6.23 -11.76
C ILE A 405 -0.68 4.94 -11.98
N PHE A 406 -0.40 4.57 -13.23
CA PHE A 406 0.42 3.41 -13.58
C PHE A 406 1.89 3.78 -13.73
N PHE A 407 2.78 2.95 -13.18
CA PHE A 407 4.22 3.16 -13.28
C PHE A 407 4.70 3.07 -14.74
N GLY A 408 5.54 4.01 -15.14
CA GLY A 408 6.17 4.01 -16.47
C GLY A 408 5.30 4.51 -17.63
N THR A 409 4.05 4.91 -17.40
CA THR A 409 3.19 5.52 -18.41
C THR A 409 2.38 6.70 -17.88
N GLY A 410 2.30 7.77 -18.67
CA GLY A 410 1.42 8.91 -18.39
C GLY A 410 0.06 8.80 -19.09
N ILE A 411 -0.23 7.66 -19.75
CA ILE A 411 -1.46 7.47 -20.52
C ILE A 411 -2.65 7.39 -19.56
N PRO A 412 -3.71 8.20 -19.74
CA PRO A 412 -4.94 8.04 -18.99
C PRO A 412 -5.55 6.66 -19.23
N THR A 413 -5.97 6.01 -18.15
CA THR A 413 -6.58 4.68 -18.18
C THR A 413 -7.99 4.72 -17.60
N ILE A 414 -8.74 3.67 -17.88
CA ILE A 414 -10.08 3.46 -17.36
C ILE A 414 -10.21 2.06 -16.76
N ILE A 415 -11.15 1.89 -15.85
CA ILE A 415 -11.69 0.57 -15.52
C ILE A 415 -13.04 0.47 -16.22
N MET A 416 -13.24 -0.60 -16.98
CA MET A 416 -14.54 -0.93 -17.57
C MET A 416 -15.14 -2.11 -16.80
N VAL A 417 -16.36 -1.94 -16.32
CA VAL A 417 -17.14 -2.96 -15.62
C VAL A 417 -18.15 -3.53 -16.57
N LEU A 418 -18.10 -4.84 -16.79
CA LEU A 418 -19.07 -5.54 -17.66
C LEU A 418 -19.76 -6.66 -16.89
N LYS A 419 -20.97 -6.99 -17.34
CA LYS A 419 -21.75 -8.13 -16.85
C LYS A 419 -22.29 -8.91 -18.05
N GLN A 420 -22.37 -10.23 -17.93
CA GLN A 420 -22.86 -11.07 -19.00
C GLN A 420 -24.35 -10.83 -19.25
N LYS A 421 -25.13 -10.65 -18.17
CA LYS A 421 -26.56 -10.34 -18.21
C LYS A 421 -26.87 -9.16 -17.31
N ARG A 422 -27.65 -8.22 -17.80
CA ARG A 422 -28.11 -7.02 -17.07
C ARG A 422 -29.58 -6.77 -17.36
N ASP A 423 -30.30 -6.35 -16.34
CA ASP A 423 -31.73 -5.95 -16.49
C ASP A 423 -31.85 -4.49 -16.92
N ARG A 424 -30.82 -3.67 -16.75
CA ARG A 424 -30.77 -2.25 -17.13
C ARG A 424 -29.99 -2.08 -18.44
N THR A 425 -30.38 -1.04 -19.21
CA THR A 425 -29.73 -0.72 -20.48
C THR A 425 -28.87 0.54 -20.44
N ASP A 426 -28.89 1.27 -19.32
CA ASP A 426 -28.07 2.45 -19.07
C ASP A 426 -26.60 2.07 -18.75
N VAL A 427 -25.70 3.02 -18.89
CA VAL A 427 -24.30 2.90 -18.53
C VAL A 427 -23.94 3.98 -17.52
N LEU A 428 -23.28 3.63 -16.43
CA LEU A 428 -22.74 4.59 -15.47
C LEU A 428 -21.36 5.05 -15.94
N ILE A 429 -21.15 6.35 -16.03
CA ILE A 429 -19.86 6.96 -16.33
C ILE A 429 -19.39 7.72 -15.10
N VAL A 430 -18.18 7.43 -14.64
CA VAL A 430 -17.53 8.04 -13.48
C VAL A 430 -16.24 8.72 -13.93
N ASP A 431 -16.07 9.98 -13.62
CA ASP A 431 -14.81 10.70 -13.77
C ASP A 431 -14.10 10.83 -12.42
N ALA A 432 -13.23 9.86 -12.12
CA ALA A 432 -12.38 9.88 -10.93
C ALA A 432 -10.98 10.46 -11.18
N SER A 433 -10.77 11.12 -12.32
CA SER A 433 -9.46 11.60 -12.75
C SER A 433 -8.82 12.64 -11.83
N LYS A 434 -9.60 13.28 -10.94
CA LYS A 434 -9.15 14.33 -10.02
C LYS A 434 -8.99 13.88 -8.58
N GLY A 435 -9.50 12.69 -8.20
CA GLY A 435 -9.36 12.11 -6.86
C GLY A 435 -8.04 11.35 -6.71
N PHE A 436 -7.01 11.98 -6.14
CA PHE A 436 -5.72 11.35 -5.88
C PHE A 436 -4.86 12.18 -4.94
N GLU A 437 -3.87 11.54 -4.33
CA GLU A 437 -2.72 12.19 -3.73
C GLU A 437 -1.48 12.05 -4.64
N LYS A 438 -0.57 13.01 -4.57
CA LYS A 438 0.66 12.98 -5.37
C LYS A 438 1.80 12.39 -4.56
N VAL A 439 2.32 11.25 -5.03
CA VAL A 439 3.45 10.56 -4.41
C VAL A 439 4.64 10.55 -5.39
N GLY A 440 5.57 11.46 -5.18
CA GLY A 440 6.69 11.65 -6.10
C GLY A 440 6.24 12.07 -7.50
N LYS A 441 6.49 11.21 -8.50
CA LYS A 441 6.09 11.46 -9.90
C LYS A 441 4.73 10.86 -10.26
N ASN A 442 4.19 10.01 -9.40
CA ASN A 442 2.96 9.26 -9.64
C ASN A 442 1.79 9.83 -8.84
N ASN A 443 0.60 9.53 -9.31
CA ASN A 443 -0.64 9.78 -8.60
C ASN A 443 -1.10 8.46 -7.94
N LYS A 444 -1.72 8.56 -6.77
CA LYS A 444 -2.18 7.43 -5.99
C LYS A 444 -3.61 7.69 -5.51
N LEU A 445 -4.51 6.71 -5.63
CA LEU A 445 -5.85 6.80 -5.03
C LEU A 445 -5.73 6.69 -3.51
N ARG A 446 -6.40 7.58 -2.80
CA ARG A 446 -6.59 7.49 -1.35
C ARG A 446 -7.69 6.48 -1.03
N ALA A 447 -7.78 6.02 0.20
CA ALA A 447 -8.86 5.14 0.63
C ALA A 447 -10.24 5.80 0.43
N SER A 448 -10.35 7.11 0.70
CA SER A 448 -11.55 7.90 0.44
C SER A 448 -11.97 7.92 -1.05
N ASP A 449 -11.00 8.00 -1.96
CA ASP A 449 -11.26 7.96 -3.40
C ASP A 449 -11.79 6.59 -3.83
N ILE A 450 -11.16 5.51 -3.34
CA ILE A 450 -11.59 4.13 -3.59
C ILE A 450 -13.02 3.90 -3.06
N LYS A 451 -13.28 4.29 -1.80
CA LYS A 451 -14.60 4.16 -1.17
C LYS A 451 -15.67 4.91 -1.95
N ARG A 452 -15.39 6.17 -2.33
CA ARG A 452 -16.31 6.99 -3.13
C ARG A 452 -16.64 6.36 -4.47
N ILE A 453 -15.62 5.92 -5.22
CA ILE A 453 -15.83 5.30 -6.53
C ILE A 453 -16.62 4.00 -6.37
N THR A 454 -16.26 3.17 -5.38
CA THR A 454 -16.98 1.92 -5.09
C THR A 454 -18.45 2.18 -4.78
N ASP A 455 -18.74 3.11 -3.87
CA ASP A 455 -20.11 3.47 -3.50
C ASP A 455 -20.90 4.00 -4.71
N VAL A 456 -20.28 4.84 -5.52
CA VAL A 456 -20.91 5.38 -6.74
C VAL A 456 -21.25 4.27 -7.74
N VAL A 457 -20.34 3.33 -7.94
CA VAL A 457 -20.53 2.23 -8.90
C VAL A 457 -21.58 1.24 -8.39
N THR A 458 -21.48 0.81 -7.13
CA THR A 458 -22.37 -0.20 -6.55
C THR A 458 -23.79 0.32 -6.32
N LYS A 459 -23.92 1.57 -5.89
CA LYS A 459 -25.21 2.25 -5.65
C LYS A 459 -25.73 2.99 -6.89
N ARG A 460 -24.95 3.07 -7.97
CA ARG A 460 -25.23 3.78 -9.24
C ARG A 460 -25.65 5.23 -9.02
N LEU A 461 -24.84 5.97 -8.30
CA LEU A 461 -25.12 7.35 -7.93
C LEU A 461 -24.83 8.32 -9.10
N ASP A 462 -25.73 9.28 -9.28
CA ASP A 462 -25.55 10.41 -10.20
C ASP A 462 -25.07 11.61 -9.37
N ILE A 463 -23.80 12.00 -9.51
CA ILE A 463 -23.17 13.07 -8.74
C ILE A 463 -22.62 14.13 -9.69
N PRO A 464 -23.06 15.40 -9.58
CA PRO A 464 -22.59 16.48 -10.43
C PRO A 464 -21.05 16.53 -10.49
N LYS A 465 -20.49 16.68 -11.70
CA LYS A 465 -19.06 16.73 -11.98
C LYS A 465 -18.26 15.46 -11.65
N PHE A 466 -18.89 14.39 -11.19
CA PHE A 466 -18.21 13.15 -10.82
C PHE A 466 -18.77 11.91 -11.52
N SER A 467 -20.10 11.76 -11.57
CA SER A 467 -20.71 10.57 -12.18
C SER A 467 -22.06 10.87 -12.79
N ARG A 468 -22.41 10.10 -13.84
CA ARG A 468 -23.70 10.22 -14.49
C ARG A 468 -24.17 8.87 -15.04
N VAL A 469 -25.45 8.56 -14.85
CA VAL A 469 -26.13 7.42 -15.44
C VAL A 469 -26.67 7.82 -16.82
N ILE A 470 -26.15 7.21 -17.89
CA ILE A 470 -26.42 7.58 -19.27
C ILE A 470 -27.36 6.56 -19.93
N SER A 471 -28.43 7.01 -20.53
CA SER A 471 -29.31 6.14 -21.27
C SER A 471 -28.67 5.62 -22.57
N ARG A 472 -29.03 4.41 -23.00
CA ARG A 472 -28.56 3.84 -24.28
C ARG A 472 -28.90 4.72 -25.47
N ASP A 473 -30.04 5.41 -25.44
CA ASP A 473 -30.45 6.30 -26.54
C ASP A 473 -29.53 7.54 -26.64
N GLU A 474 -29.09 8.08 -25.50
CA GLU A 474 -28.11 9.15 -25.50
C GLU A 474 -26.76 8.68 -26.05
N ILE A 475 -26.32 7.45 -25.70
CA ILE A 475 -25.10 6.86 -26.24
C ILE A 475 -25.20 6.65 -27.76
N ARG A 476 -26.33 6.17 -28.25
CA ARG A 476 -26.62 6.05 -29.69
C ARG A 476 -26.57 7.40 -30.41
N ALA A 477 -27.16 8.43 -29.81
CA ALA A 477 -27.12 9.80 -30.35
C ALA A 477 -25.70 10.39 -30.41
N ASN A 478 -24.78 9.87 -29.62
CA ASN A 478 -23.35 10.20 -29.63
C ASN A 478 -22.50 9.20 -30.45
N ASP A 479 -23.09 8.48 -31.40
CA ASP A 479 -22.39 7.48 -32.25
C ASP A 479 -21.58 6.45 -31.44
N TYR A 480 -22.11 5.99 -30.30
CA TYR A 480 -21.48 5.07 -29.38
C TYR A 480 -20.11 5.53 -28.86
N ASN A 481 -19.83 6.81 -28.91
CA ASN A 481 -18.66 7.41 -28.33
C ASN A 481 -18.85 7.56 -26.82
N LEU A 482 -18.01 6.87 -26.03
CA LEU A 482 -18.09 6.82 -24.57
C LEU A 482 -17.05 7.72 -23.89
N ASN A 483 -16.47 8.69 -24.62
CA ASN A 483 -15.49 9.62 -24.03
C ASN A 483 -16.08 10.35 -22.82
N ILE A 484 -15.49 10.18 -21.65
CA ILE A 484 -16.02 10.62 -20.37
C ILE A 484 -16.42 12.10 -20.33
N PRO A 485 -15.61 13.07 -20.82
CA PRO A 485 -15.97 14.49 -20.79
C PRO A 485 -17.23 14.87 -21.61
N ARG A 486 -17.74 13.96 -22.46
CA ARG A 486 -19.02 14.18 -23.15
C ARG A 486 -20.22 14.07 -22.23
N TYR A 487 -20.08 13.34 -21.14
CA TYR A 487 -21.18 12.97 -20.25
C TYR A 487 -20.99 13.53 -18.84
N VAL A 488 -19.75 13.62 -18.38
CA VAL A 488 -19.38 14.17 -17.08
C VAL A 488 -18.38 15.29 -17.30
N ASP A 489 -18.83 16.52 -17.14
CA ASP A 489 -17.94 17.69 -17.20
C ASP A 489 -17.37 18.00 -15.82
N SER A 490 -16.20 17.47 -15.56
CA SER A 490 -15.43 17.72 -14.34
C SER A 490 -14.50 18.94 -14.46
N SER A 491 -14.56 19.68 -15.59
CA SER A 491 -13.72 20.86 -15.79
C SER A 491 -14.01 21.93 -14.75
N GLU A 492 -12.96 22.59 -14.30
CA GLU A 492 -13.10 23.84 -13.56
C GLU A 492 -13.47 24.93 -14.54
N LYS A 493 -14.33 25.84 -14.11
CA LYS A 493 -14.60 27.05 -14.88
C LYS A 493 -13.26 27.74 -15.10
N PRO A 494 -12.92 28.17 -16.35
CA PRO A 494 -11.69 28.93 -16.57
C PRO A 494 -11.79 30.22 -15.75
N GLU A 495 -10.71 30.59 -15.09
CA GLU A 495 -10.64 31.88 -14.40
C GLU A 495 -10.96 32.99 -15.41
N SER A 496 -12.02 33.73 -15.15
CA SER A 496 -12.41 34.90 -15.96
C SER A 496 -11.82 36.17 -15.33
N TRP A 497 -10.98 36.84 -16.07
CA TRP A 497 -10.47 38.16 -15.65
C TRP A 497 -11.52 39.23 -15.97
N ASP A 498 -12.16 39.75 -14.94
CA ASP A 498 -13.03 40.92 -15.12
C ASP A 498 -12.17 42.18 -15.18
N VAL A 499 -12.00 42.69 -16.41
CA VAL A 499 -11.16 43.89 -16.65
C VAL A 499 -11.72 45.12 -15.93
N TYR A 500 -13.05 45.22 -15.83
CA TYR A 500 -13.66 46.34 -15.14
C TYR A 500 -13.39 46.28 -13.62
N ALA A 501 -13.58 45.11 -13.00
CA ALA A 501 -13.27 44.89 -11.59
C ALA A 501 -11.80 45.20 -11.29
N SER A 502 -10.88 44.75 -12.17
CA SER A 502 -9.44 44.99 -12.01
C SER A 502 -9.06 46.46 -12.10
N MET A 503 -9.78 47.27 -12.94
CA MET A 503 -9.46 48.70 -13.12
C MET A 503 -10.18 49.61 -12.15
N PHE A 504 -11.41 49.28 -11.79
CA PHE A 504 -12.28 50.20 -11.01
C PHE A 504 -12.70 49.65 -9.66
N GLY A 505 -12.26 48.46 -9.32
CA GLY A 505 -12.60 47.74 -8.09
C GLY A 505 -14.05 47.23 -8.11
N GLY A 506 -14.35 46.36 -7.16
CA GLY A 506 -15.58 45.63 -7.02
C GLY A 506 -15.41 44.15 -7.30
N ILE A 507 -16.23 43.32 -6.70
CA ILE A 507 -16.25 41.88 -6.85
C ILE A 507 -17.41 41.52 -7.76
N PRO A 508 -17.18 40.79 -8.88
CA PRO A 508 -18.27 40.36 -9.76
C PRO A 508 -19.28 39.46 -9.04
N GLU A 509 -20.55 39.72 -9.23
CA GLU A 509 -21.63 38.91 -8.61
C GLU A 509 -21.52 37.43 -9.00
N GLY A 510 -21.02 37.12 -10.22
CA GLY A 510 -20.81 35.74 -10.66
C GLY A 510 -19.79 34.99 -9.82
N GLU A 511 -18.71 35.64 -9.36
CA GLU A 511 -17.69 35.05 -8.49
C GLU A 511 -18.26 34.79 -7.09
N ILE A 512 -19.08 35.68 -6.60
CA ILE A 512 -19.79 35.50 -5.32
C ILE A 512 -20.79 34.33 -5.45
N ASP A 513 -21.50 34.26 -6.55
CA ASP A 513 -22.48 33.20 -6.80
C ASP A 513 -21.83 31.82 -7.01
N ASP A 514 -20.57 31.76 -7.40
CA ASP A 514 -19.81 30.48 -7.49
C ASP A 514 -19.62 29.81 -6.12
N LEU A 515 -19.76 30.56 -5.03
CA LEU A 515 -19.78 30.05 -3.65
C LEU A 515 -21.17 29.62 -3.16
N ALA A 516 -22.08 29.26 -4.07
CA ALA A 516 -23.47 28.93 -3.76
C ALA A 516 -23.64 27.91 -2.63
N ALA A 517 -22.81 26.86 -2.59
CA ALA A 517 -22.87 25.84 -1.54
C ALA A 517 -22.71 26.44 -0.12
N TYR A 518 -21.84 27.44 0.03
CA TYR A 518 -21.67 28.14 1.31
C TYR A 518 -22.85 29.07 1.60
N TRP A 519 -23.40 29.72 0.58
CA TRP A 519 -24.57 30.56 0.79
C TRP A 519 -25.84 29.78 1.13
N ASP A 520 -25.96 28.57 0.60
CA ASP A 520 -27.03 27.64 0.96
C ASP A 520 -26.90 27.15 2.40
N ALA A 521 -25.66 26.92 2.87
CA ALA A 521 -25.37 26.54 4.26
C ALA A 521 -25.45 27.71 5.26
N PHE A 522 -25.13 28.93 4.80
CA PHE A 522 -25.06 30.14 5.60
C PHE A 522 -25.93 31.28 5.00
N PRO A 523 -27.27 31.15 4.99
CA PRO A 523 -28.15 32.02 4.18
C PRO A 523 -28.03 33.51 4.49
N GLY A 524 -27.75 33.87 5.75
CA GLY A 524 -27.59 35.26 6.17
C GLY A 524 -26.22 35.86 5.94
N LEU A 525 -25.20 35.04 5.67
CA LEU A 525 -23.83 35.48 5.69
C LEU A 525 -23.43 36.29 4.45
N LYS A 526 -24.01 36.01 3.29
CA LYS A 526 -23.76 36.77 2.04
C LYS A 526 -24.08 38.26 2.24
N GLU A 527 -25.21 38.59 2.88
CA GLU A 527 -25.65 39.96 3.13
C GLU A 527 -24.82 40.69 4.22
N VAL A 528 -24.25 39.94 5.14
CA VAL A 528 -23.30 40.43 6.15
C VAL A 528 -21.98 40.84 5.54
N LEU A 529 -21.47 40.04 4.63
CA LEU A 529 -20.14 40.19 4.05
C LEU A 529 -20.10 41.19 2.88
N PHE A 530 -21.14 41.22 2.04
CA PHE A 530 -21.14 41.98 0.80
C PHE A 530 -22.22 43.06 0.75
N GLU A 531 -21.90 44.16 0.06
CA GLU A 531 -22.81 45.26 -0.25
C GLU A 531 -22.82 45.45 -1.77
N LYS A 532 -24.03 45.51 -2.39
CA LYS A 532 -24.18 45.74 -3.80
C LYS A 532 -23.75 47.16 -4.15
N ARG A 533 -22.76 47.29 -4.99
CA ARG A 533 -22.33 48.55 -5.60
C ARG A 533 -23.21 48.92 -6.81
N ASN A 534 -23.55 47.92 -7.60
CA ASN A 534 -24.46 48.04 -8.73
C ASN A 534 -25.02 46.62 -9.08
N ARG A 535 -25.64 46.47 -10.25
CA ARG A 535 -26.26 45.18 -10.65
C ARG A 535 -25.25 44.07 -10.84
N GLN A 536 -23.99 44.35 -11.18
CA GLN A 536 -22.99 43.38 -11.58
C GLN A 536 -21.84 43.22 -10.57
N TYR A 537 -21.67 44.17 -9.66
CA TYR A 537 -20.53 44.21 -8.72
C TYR A 537 -20.99 44.52 -7.30
N SER A 538 -20.35 43.83 -6.37
CA SER A 538 -20.45 44.06 -4.92
C SER A 538 -19.12 44.53 -4.34
N THR A 539 -19.12 44.96 -3.10
CA THR A 539 -17.95 45.32 -2.29
C THR A 539 -18.02 44.63 -0.96
N LEU A 540 -16.87 44.30 -0.39
CA LEU A 540 -16.78 43.74 0.95
C LEU A 540 -17.15 44.81 1.99
N LYS A 541 -18.06 44.50 2.91
CA LYS A 541 -18.53 45.38 3.97
C LYS A 541 -17.67 45.40 5.22
N VAL A 542 -16.93 44.30 5.43
CA VAL A 542 -16.27 44.01 6.70
C VAL A 542 -14.76 44.25 6.59
N ALA A 543 -14.16 44.76 7.64
CA ALA A 543 -12.72 45.00 7.68
C ALA A 543 -11.93 43.74 8.09
N ASP A 544 -12.55 42.89 8.92
CA ASP A 544 -11.99 41.59 9.31
C ASP A 544 -12.95 40.49 8.89
N LEU A 545 -12.60 39.85 7.76
CA LEU A 545 -13.39 38.79 7.14
C LEU A 545 -13.52 37.57 8.06
N LYS A 546 -12.42 37.15 8.67
CA LYS A 546 -12.37 35.98 9.55
C LYS A 546 -13.25 36.18 10.79
N ALA A 547 -13.14 37.36 11.45
CA ALA A 547 -13.97 37.66 12.61
C ALA A 547 -15.46 37.75 12.26
N ALA A 548 -15.81 38.31 11.08
CA ALA A 548 -17.19 38.40 10.62
C ALA A 548 -17.81 37.03 10.33
N ILE A 549 -17.07 36.12 9.67
CA ILE A 549 -17.52 34.76 9.36
C ILE A 549 -17.67 33.93 10.64
N LEU A 550 -16.65 33.93 11.50
CA LEU A 550 -16.69 33.16 12.75
C LEU A 550 -17.73 33.69 13.74
N GLY A 551 -18.04 35.00 13.68
CA GLY A 551 -19.09 35.62 14.50
C GLY A 551 -20.51 35.43 13.98
N SER A 552 -20.69 34.87 12.79
CA SER A 552 -22.00 34.65 12.20
C SER A 552 -22.76 33.52 12.94
N SER A 553 -24.06 33.77 13.19
CA SER A 553 -24.94 32.76 13.79
C SER A 553 -25.08 31.51 12.96
N ASP A 554 -25.08 31.63 11.64
CA ASP A 554 -25.22 30.51 10.72
C ASP A 554 -23.99 29.59 10.79
N VAL A 555 -22.79 30.17 10.80
CA VAL A 555 -21.52 29.46 10.98
C VAL A 555 -21.44 28.78 12.33
N GLN A 556 -21.85 29.51 13.41
CA GLN A 556 -21.89 28.91 14.75
C GLN A 556 -22.91 27.78 14.86
N ASN A 557 -24.06 27.90 14.22
CA ASN A 557 -25.05 26.84 14.17
C ASN A 557 -24.53 25.61 13.39
N PHE A 558 -23.80 25.83 12.32
CA PHE A 558 -23.13 24.74 11.59
C PHE A 558 -22.11 24.02 12.48
N ILE A 559 -21.19 24.75 13.14
CA ILE A 559 -20.19 24.17 14.04
C ILE A 559 -20.86 23.38 15.16
N ASN A 560 -21.89 23.94 15.79
CA ASN A 560 -22.60 23.30 16.89
C ASN A 560 -23.42 22.10 16.42
N GLY A 561 -24.04 22.17 15.25
CA GLY A 561 -24.75 21.06 14.63
C GLY A 561 -23.82 19.88 14.30
N TYR A 562 -22.64 20.18 13.77
CA TYR A 562 -21.60 19.19 13.53
C TYR A 562 -21.14 18.53 14.84
N LYS A 563 -20.81 19.31 15.87
CA LYS A 563 -20.40 18.77 17.18
C LYS A 563 -21.49 17.89 17.79
N ALA A 564 -22.76 18.31 17.69
CA ALA A 564 -23.89 17.53 18.18
C ALA A 564 -24.08 16.22 17.44
N SER A 565 -23.73 16.12 16.14
CA SER A 565 -23.81 14.87 15.37
C SER A 565 -22.82 13.81 15.88
N PHE A 566 -21.73 14.21 16.48
CA PHE A 566 -20.73 13.32 17.10
C PHE A 566 -20.89 13.14 18.61
N GLU A 567 -21.96 13.66 19.21
CA GLU A 567 -22.25 13.40 20.63
C GLU A 567 -22.39 11.88 20.89
N GLY A 568 -21.71 11.38 21.93
CA GLY A 568 -21.69 9.94 22.25
C GLY A 568 -20.84 9.08 21.30
N PHE A 569 -20.09 9.68 20.37
CA PHE A 569 -19.26 8.90 19.46
C PHE A 569 -18.04 8.27 20.15
N HIS A 570 -17.49 8.93 21.17
CA HIS A 570 -16.43 8.37 22.00
C HIS A 570 -16.88 7.07 22.70
N GLU A 571 -18.06 7.07 23.30
CA GLU A 571 -18.64 5.91 23.98
C GLU A 571 -18.94 4.77 22.99
N TYR A 572 -19.38 5.14 21.78
CA TYR A 572 -19.59 4.18 20.71
C TYR A 572 -18.27 3.49 20.33
N LEU A 573 -17.21 4.26 20.04
CA LEU A 573 -15.88 3.70 19.71
C LEU A 573 -15.30 2.88 20.86
N ASN A 574 -15.49 3.31 22.11
CA ASN A 574 -15.07 2.55 23.28
C ASN A 574 -15.78 1.18 23.32
N THR A 575 -17.07 1.14 23.03
CA THR A 575 -17.84 -0.11 23.00
C THR A 575 -17.39 -1.04 21.88
N GLU A 576 -17.24 -0.53 20.66
CA GLU A 576 -16.91 -1.32 19.48
C GLU A 576 -15.44 -1.79 19.45
N LEU A 577 -14.52 -1.02 20.02
CA LEU A 577 -13.08 -1.32 19.94
C LEU A 577 -12.50 -1.81 21.28
N MET A 578 -12.75 -1.08 22.37
CA MET A 578 -12.06 -1.30 23.64
C MET A 578 -12.66 -2.43 24.45
N GLN A 579 -14.00 -2.49 24.58
CA GLN A 579 -14.66 -3.49 25.42
C GLN A 579 -14.64 -4.89 24.81
N VAL A 580 -14.49 -4.99 23.50
CA VAL A 580 -14.54 -6.25 22.74
C VAL A 580 -13.26 -6.53 21.96
N MET A 581 -12.13 -5.87 22.31
CA MET A 581 -10.88 -5.92 21.52
C MET A 581 -10.38 -7.33 21.17
N THR A 582 -10.64 -8.32 22.03
CA THR A 582 -10.26 -9.72 21.80
C THR A 582 -11.17 -10.46 20.82
N GLY A 583 -12.32 -9.88 20.48
CA GLY A 583 -13.35 -10.50 19.63
C GLY A 583 -13.75 -9.65 18.41
N VAL A 584 -13.16 -8.47 18.22
CA VAL A 584 -13.44 -7.60 17.08
C VAL A 584 -13.13 -8.32 15.77
N ASN A 585 -14.05 -8.26 14.82
CA ASN A 585 -13.77 -8.73 13.47
C ASN A 585 -13.05 -7.62 12.68
N ILE A 586 -11.72 -7.61 12.78
CA ILE A 586 -10.85 -6.56 12.21
C ILE A 586 -11.16 -6.32 10.72
N SER A 587 -11.47 -7.36 9.96
CA SER A 587 -11.75 -7.23 8.52
C SER A 587 -13.07 -6.55 8.18
N LYS A 588 -13.98 -6.41 9.14
CA LYS A 588 -15.32 -5.81 8.95
C LYS A 588 -15.49 -4.51 9.73
N GLU A 589 -14.72 -4.32 10.79
CA GLU A 589 -14.94 -3.25 11.74
C GLU A 589 -14.75 -1.87 11.14
N GLU A 590 -13.76 -1.68 10.29
CA GLU A 590 -13.58 -0.43 9.56
C GLU A 590 -14.82 -0.01 8.76
N ALA A 591 -15.48 -0.96 8.10
CA ALA A 591 -16.72 -0.70 7.37
C ALA A 591 -17.85 -0.29 8.31
N ILE A 592 -17.97 -0.94 9.47
CA ILE A 592 -18.98 -0.62 10.50
C ILE A 592 -18.78 0.81 11.02
N LEU A 593 -17.55 1.15 11.39
CA LEU A 593 -17.19 2.50 11.85
C LEU A 593 -17.44 3.57 10.78
N SER A 594 -17.10 3.24 9.53
CA SER A 594 -17.34 4.11 8.38
C SER A 594 -18.84 4.39 8.16
N GLU A 595 -19.69 3.36 8.25
CA GLU A 595 -21.14 3.51 8.13
C GLU A 595 -21.71 4.40 9.25
N GLU A 596 -21.21 4.24 10.48
CA GLU A 596 -21.62 5.08 11.60
C GLU A 596 -21.21 6.55 11.41
N ILE A 597 -19.99 6.80 10.95
CA ILE A 597 -19.54 8.17 10.61
C ILE A 597 -20.43 8.77 9.51
N PHE A 598 -20.73 8.03 8.45
CA PHE A 598 -21.59 8.49 7.36
C PHE A 598 -23.01 8.78 7.84
N ARG A 599 -23.54 7.94 8.72
CA ARG A 599 -24.86 8.13 9.34
C ARG A 599 -24.92 9.41 10.16
N ARG A 600 -23.87 9.70 10.93
CA ARG A 600 -23.78 10.92 11.76
C ARG A 600 -23.65 12.18 10.91
N LEU A 601 -22.99 12.10 9.79
CA LEU A 601 -22.79 13.23 8.85
C LEU A 601 -23.98 13.46 7.92
N LEU A 602 -24.97 12.56 7.94
CA LEU A 602 -26.14 12.66 7.05
C LEU A 602 -26.91 13.97 7.33
N GLY A 603 -27.00 14.84 6.32
CA GLY A 603 -27.68 16.12 6.40
C GLY A 603 -26.85 17.29 6.98
N ILE A 604 -25.58 17.06 7.34
CA ILE A 604 -24.67 18.15 7.71
C ILE A 604 -24.15 18.77 6.39
N PRO A 605 -24.44 20.06 6.12
CA PRO A 605 -24.01 20.70 4.89
C PRO A 605 -22.49 20.86 4.81
N LEU A 606 -21.93 20.99 3.61
CA LEU A 606 -20.53 21.24 3.31
C LEU A 606 -19.53 20.13 3.70
N VAL A 607 -19.92 19.20 4.56
CA VAL A 607 -19.03 18.13 5.02
C VAL A 607 -18.99 17.00 4.00
N ASP A 608 -17.80 16.70 3.50
CA ASP A 608 -17.57 15.51 2.69
C ASP A 608 -17.35 14.29 3.59
N ALA A 609 -18.31 13.38 3.61
CA ALA A 609 -18.23 12.17 4.42
C ALA A 609 -17.02 11.28 4.05
N TYR A 610 -16.52 11.35 2.82
CA TYR A 610 -15.34 10.59 2.39
C TYR A 610 -14.04 11.18 2.94
N GLU A 611 -13.95 12.48 3.16
CA GLU A 611 -12.80 13.07 3.89
C GLU A 611 -12.82 12.63 5.37
N ALA A 612 -13.99 12.54 5.99
CA ALA A 612 -14.11 11.95 7.32
C ALA A 612 -13.70 10.47 7.35
N TYR A 613 -14.06 9.71 6.32
CA TYR A 613 -13.59 8.33 6.16
C TYR A 613 -12.06 8.24 6.01
N GLN A 614 -11.43 9.17 5.30
CA GLN A 614 -9.97 9.17 5.18
C GLN A 614 -9.27 9.33 6.53
N ILE A 615 -9.85 10.11 7.45
CA ILE A 615 -9.34 10.24 8.82
C ILE A 615 -9.43 8.90 9.54
N LEU A 616 -10.58 8.22 9.43
CA LEU A 616 -10.74 6.87 9.98
C LEU A 616 -9.72 5.88 9.41
N ASP A 617 -9.55 5.81 8.09
CA ASP A 617 -8.63 4.87 7.43
C ASP A 617 -7.17 5.10 7.89
N ASN A 618 -6.75 6.36 8.02
CA ASN A 618 -5.41 6.68 8.49
C ASN A 618 -5.14 6.13 9.90
N ASP A 619 -6.10 6.25 10.81
CA ASP A 619 -5.99 5.76 12.18
C ASP A 619 -6.23 4.24 12.27
N TRP A 620 -7.16 3.71 11.43
CA TRP A 620 -7.52 2.30 11.40
C TRP A 620 -6.34 1.38 11.13
N ASN A 621 -5.44 1.77 10.25
CA ASN A 621 -4.24 0.99 9.93
C ASN A 621 -3.38 0.68 11.17
N HIS A 622 -3.34 1.59 12.14
CA HIS A 622 -2.61 1.38 13.40
C HIS A 622 -3.44 0.57 14.41
N ILE A 623 -4.74 0.85 14.49
CA ILE A 623 -5.67 0.14 15.39
C ILE A 623 -5.75 -1.34 15.02
N ALA A 624 -5.87 -1.66 13.74
CA ALA A 624 -5.98 -3.02 13.25
C ALA A 624 -4.77 -3.88 13.62
N VAL A 625 -3.56 -3.34 13.49
CA VAL A 625 -2.31 -4.03 13.88
C VAL A 625 -2.28 -4.33 15.37
N ASP A 626 -2.64 -3.36 16.19
CA ASP A 626 -2.69 -3.55 17.65
C ASP A 626 -3.73 -4.61 18.05
N LEU A 627 -4.92 -4.57 17.43
CA LEU A 627 -5.97 -5.56 17.65
C LEU A 627 -5.51 -6.98 17.26
N GLU A 628 -4.81 -7.12 16.12
CA GLU A 628 -4.25 -8.43 15.74
C GLU A 628 -3.23 -8.95 16.75
N ILE A 629 -2.35 -8.10 17.28
CA ILE A 629 -1.40 -8.47 18.32
C ILE A 629 -2.14 -8.92 19.58
N ILE A 630 -3.10 -8.12 20.05
CA ILE A 630 -3.88 -8.44 21.26
C ILE A 630 -4.68 -9.73 21.09
N GLN A 631 -5.28 -9.98 19.93
CA GLN A 631 -6.04 -11.21 19.66
C GLN A 631 -5.15 -12.45 19.56
N THR A 632 -3.91 -12.29 19.08
CA THR A 632 -2.97 -13.40 18.88
C THR A 632 -2.18 -13.73 20.15
N GLU A 633 -1.72 -12.71 20.88
CA GLU A 633 -0.78 -12.84 22.00
C GLU A 633 -1.44 -12.60 23.37
N GLY A 634 -2.70 -12.14 23.36
CA GLY A 634 -3.46 -11.80 24.56
C GLY A 634 -3.24 -10.37 25.03
N PHE A 635 -4.09 -9.91 25.95
CA PHE A 635 -4.04 -8.56 26.51
C PHE A 635 -2.69 -8.20 27.14
N SER A 636 -1.96 -9.20 27.63
CA SER A 636 -0.61 -9.00 28.22
C SER A 636 0.43 -8.42 27.23
N ALA A 637 0.20 -8.56 25.92
CA ALA A 637 1.05 -7.95 24.90
C ALA A 637 1.12 -6.42 25.01
N THR A 638 0.06 -5.76 25.52
CA THR A 638 0.03 -4.32 25.77
C THR A 638 1.04 -3.83 26.82
N LYS A 639 1.53 -4.72 27.65
CA LYS A 639 2.52 -4.45 28.73
C LYS A 639 3.91 -4.94 28.36
N GLN A 640 4.15 -5.31 27.12
CA GLN A 640 5.44 -5.80 26.64
C GLN A 640 6.23 -4.70 25.91
N VAL A 641 7.54 -4.86 25.94
CA VAL A 641 8.51 -4.02 25.23
C VAL A 641 9.45 -4.87 24.40
N ASP A 642 9.77 -4.42 23.21
CA ASP A 642 10.68 -5.08 22.29
C ASP A 642 12.04 -4.39 22.24
N PRO A 643 13.13 -5.13 21.97
CA PRO A 643 14.40 -4.51 21.63
C PRO A 643 14.28 -3.64 20.38
N ASN A 644 14.66 -2.37 20.47
CA ASN A 644 14.72 -1.51 19.29
C ASN A 644 16.01 -1.82 18.51
N MET A 645 15.86 -2.54 17.42
CA MET A 645 16.98 -2.94 16.56
C MET A 645 17.18 -1.91 15.46
N ILE A 646 18.38 -1.31 15.41
CA ILE A 646 18.78 -0.34 14.38
C ILE A 646 20.06 -0.78 13.69
N VAL A 647 20.21 -0.41 12.42
CA VAL A 647 21.41 -0.68 11.64
C VAL A 647 22.40 0.47 11.84
N LYS A 648 23.57 0.18 12.44
CA LYS A 648 24.68 1.13 12.56
C LYS A 648 25.87 0.67 11.72
N LYS A 649 26.56 1.62 11.09
CA LYS A 649 27.82 1.34 10.39
C LYS A 649 28.95 1.20 11.43
N LYS A 650 29.55 0.01 11.52
CA LYS A 650 30.73 -0.27 12.32
C LYS A 650 31.80 -0.85 11.40
N ASP A 651 32.96 -0.23 11.38
CA ASP A 651 34.13 -0.62 10.54
C ASP A 651 33.77 -0.73 9.03
N GLY A 652 32.88 0.15 8.55
CA GLY A 652 32.42 0.16 7.14
C GLY A 652 31.40 -0.92 6.78
N LYS A 653 30.94 -1.72 7.74
CA LYS A 653 29.90 -2.73 7.59
C LYS A 653 28.66 -2.32 8.37
N ASP A 654 27.49 -2.54 7.77
CA ASP A 654 26.23 -2.37 8.47
C ASP A 654 26.07 -3.51 9.48
N GLN A 655 25.85 -3.15 10.75
CA GLN A 655 25.65 -4.08 11.85
C GLN A 655 24.36 -3.73 12.56
N GLU A 656 23.48 -4.69 12.72
CA GLU A 656 22.28 -4.55 13.52
C GLU A 656 22.66 -4.55 15.01
N VAL A 657 22.29 -3.48 15.69
CA VAL A 657 22.57 -3.29 17.13
C VAL A 657 21.29 -2.86 17.84
N GLN A 658 21.14 -3.32 19.06
CA GLN A 658 20.05 -2.85 19.89
C GLN A 658 20.33 -1.41 20.33
N ASP A 659 19.37 -0.52 20.07
CA ASP A 659 19.38 0.89 20.48
C ASP A 659 18.17 1.19 21.38
N GLY A 660 18.21 0.67 22.57
CA GLY A 660 17.13 0.79 23.54
C GLY A 660 15.97 -0.17 23.30
N TRP A 661 14.75 0.30 23.59
CA TRP A 661 13.53 -0.47 23.62
C TRP A 661 12.39 0.30 22.96
N VAL A 662 11.39 -0.42 22.47
CA VAL A 662 10.13 0.14 21.96
C VAL A 662 8.96 -0.60 22.59
N GLY A 663 7.82 0.04 22.71
CA GLY A 663 6.62 -0.65 23.19
C GLY A 663 6.11 -1.61 22.13
N HIS A 664 5.63 -2.76 22.54
CA HIS A 664 5.06 -3.76 21.65
C HIS A 664 3.72 -3.30 21.06
N VAL A 665 2.84 -2.76 21.90
CA VAL A 665 1.56 -2.15 21.53
C VAL A 665 1.51 -0.69 21.96
N VAL A 666 1.90 -0.37 23.19
CA VAL A 666 1.83 0.98 23.75
C VAL A 666 3.11 1.75 23.43
N PRO A 667 3.08 2.88 22.69
CA PRO A 667 4.25 3.64 22.31
C PRO A 667 4.95 4.31 23.50
N PHE A 668 6.27 4.41 23.44
CA PHE A 668 7.10 5.06 24.48
C PHE A 668 6.76 6.54 24.66
N ASP A 669 6.63 7.26 23.56
CA ASP A 669 6.33 8.69 23.56
C ASP A 669 4.99 8.98 24.24
N LEU A 670 3.96 8.17 24.00
CA LEU A 670 2.67 8.29 24.64
C LEU A 670 2.77 8.14 26.16
N VAL A 671 3.51 7.13 26.63
CA VAL A 671 3.73 6.92 28.08
C VAL A 671 4.54 8.06 28.68
N GLN A 672 5.55 8.57 27.99
CA GLN A 672 6.33 9.72 28.43
C GLN A 672 5.48 10.99 28.55
N GLN A 673 4.63 11.26 27.57
CA GLN A 673 3.75 12.43 27.57
C GLN A 673 2.68 12.37 28.66
N THR A 674 2.17 11.18 28.96
CA THR A 674 1.01 11.03 29.85
C THR A 674 1.38 10.72 31.29
N MET A 675 2.37 9.84 31.50
CA MET A 675 2.71 9.33 32.81
C MET A 675 4.06 9.82 33.37
N LEU A 676 4.93 10.27 32.49
CA LEU A 676 6.29 10.74 32.83
C LEU A 676 6.51 12.18 32.34
N SER A 677 5.45 12.98 32.30
CA SER A 677 5.45 14.34 31.78
C SER A 677 6.44 15.26 32.46
N ASP A 678 6.66 15.11 33.77
CA ASP A 678 7.62 15.92 34.53
C ASP A 678 9.05 15.66 34.06
N SER A 679 9.43 14.38 33.88
CA SER A 679 10.74 13.98 33.37
C SER A 679 10.93 14.44 31.92
N LEU A 680 9.90 14.34 31.09
CA LEU A 680 9.90 14.81 29.70
C LEU A 680 10.06 16.33 29.63
N THR A 681 9.31 17.10 30.44
CA THR A 681 9.39 18.56 30.51
C THR A 681 10.77 19.03 30.96
N ALA A 682 11.39 18.32 31.91
CA ALA A 682 12.74 18.63 32.33
C ALA A 682 13.78 18.45 31.20
N ILE A 683 13.61 17.44 30.36
CA ILE A 683 14.45 17.23 29.17
C ILE A 683 14.20 18.33 28.13
N GLN A 684 12.94 18.65 27.82
CA GLN A 684 12.59 19.74 26.91
C GLN A 684 13.17 21.07 27.33
N SER A 685 13.13 21.38 28.62
CA SER A 685 13.74 22.61 29.15
C SER A 685 15.25 22.67 28.91
N ILE A 686 15.94 21.51 28.95
CA ILE A 686 17.37 21.45 28.63
C ILE A 686 17.60 21.64 27.12
N GLU A 687 16.75 21.03 26.29
CA GLU A 687 16.83 21.17 24.82
C GLU A 687 16.56 22.61 24.39
N ASP A 688 15.55 23.27 24.96
CA ASP A 688 15.25 24.68 24.71
C ASP A 688 16.42 25.57 25.09
N ARG A 689 17.03 25.31 26.27
CA ARG A 689 18.19 26.08 26.69
C ARG A 689 19.42 25.86 25.83
N LEU A 690 19.63 24.63 25.32
CA LEU A 690 20.67 24.32 24.34
C LEU A 690 20.44 25.04 23.00
N ALA A 691 19.20 25.13 22.55
CA ALA A 691 18.81 25.88 21.35
C ALA A 691 19.06 27.40 21.54
N GLU A 692 18.71 27.97 22.70
CA GLU A 692 19.03 29.38 23.04
C GLU A 692 20.52 29.65 23.00
N ILE A 693 21.33 28.74 23.59
CA ILE A 693 22.79 28.87 23.57
C ILE A 693 23.32 28.85 22.14
N THR A 694 22.82 27.93 21.31
CA THR A 694 23.24 27.82 19.92
C THR A 694 22.89 29.10 19.13
N SER A 695 21.68 29.62 19.25
CA SER A 695 21.28 30.88 18.67
C SER A 695 22.11 32.08 19.21
N GLY A 696 22.42 32.04 20.50
CA GLY A 696 23.30 33.05 21.14
C GLY A 696 24.72 33.07 20.57
N TYR A 697 25.25 31.98 20.06
CA TYR A 697 26.54 31.96 19.35
C TYR A 697 26.45 32.68 17.99
N GLU A 698 25.37 32.50 17.25
CA GLU A 698 25.14 33.16 15.97
C GLU A 698 25.02 34.66 16.19
N GLU A 699 24.20 35.08 17.17
CA GLU A 699 24.05 36.48 17.54
C GLU A 699 25.39 37.12 17.97
N ALA A 700 26.16 36.39 18.80
CA ALA A 700 27.44 36.87 19.27
C ALA A 700 28.48 37.00 18.13
N LEU A 701 28.44 36.12 17.14
CA LEU A 701 29.26 36.24 15.92
C LEU A 701 28.87 37.46 15.09
N ASP A 702 27.55 37.73 14.97
CA ASP A 702 27.05 38.89 14.24
C ASP A 702 27.42 40.22 14.93
N GLU A 703 27.43 40.25 16.26
CA GLU A 703 27.80 41.40 17.08
C GLU A 703 29.30 41.75 17.02
N LEU A 704 30.14 40.80 16.62
CA LEU A 704 31.60 41.02 16.48
C LEU A 704 31.89 41.98 15.32
N PRO A 705 32.81 42.97 15.52
CA PRO A 705 33.32 43.78 14.39
C PRO A 705 33.97 42.91 13.32
N GLU A 706 33.84 43.29 12.04
CA GLU A 706 34.40 42.45 10.94
C GLU A 706 35.91 42.20 11.07
N GLU A 707 36.65 43.17 11.60
CA GLU A 707 38.07 43.03 11.87
C GLU A 707 38.41 41.97 12.95
N GLU A 708 37.51 41.72 13.86
CA GLU A 708 37.65 40.74 14.91
C GLU A 708 37.20 39.34 14.47
N LYS A 709 36.38 39.22 13.44
CA LYS A 709 35.99 37.95 12.82
C LYS A 709 37.14 37.28 12.04
N ASP A 710 38.21 38.02 11.76
CA ASP A 710 39.46 37.49 11.13
C ASP A 710 40.46 37.00 12.15
N LYS A 711 40.16 36.97 13.44
CA LYS A 711 41.03 36.50 14.51
C LYS A 711 40.92 34.99 14.74
N ASP A 712 41.95 34.36 15.28
CA ASP A 712 42.02 32.91 15.52
C ASP A 712 40.88 32.33 16.37
N PHE A 713 40.14 33.17 17.12
CA PHE A 713 39.02 32.70 17.95
C PHE A 713 37.69 32.52 17.16
N VAL A 714 37.69 32.85 15.85
CA VAL A 714 36.60 32.54 14.92
C VAL A 714 37.18 31.64 13.83
N ASN A 715 36.44 30.69 13.33
CA ASN A 715 36.90 29.81 12.25
C ASN A 715 37.04 30.54 10.90
N ASP A 716 37.77 29.96 9.96
CA ASP A 716 38.05 30.55 8.65
C ASP A 716 36.80 30.88 7.85
N ASP A 717 35.68 30.12 8.04
CA ASP A 717 34.39 30.35 7.40
C ASP A 717 33.56 31.42 8.09
N LYS A 718 33.98 31.99 9.20
CA LYS A 718 33.33 32.99 10.06
C LYS A 718 31.96 32.51 10.59
N THR A 719 31.78 31.22 10.77
CA THR A 719 30.52 30.60 11.19
C THR A 719 30.52 30.02 12.59
N ALA A 720 31.69 29.93 13.24
CA ALA A 720 31.78 29.31 14.57
C ALA A 720 32.97 29.83 15.37
N PHE A 721 32.84 29.82 16.70
CA PHE A 721 33.94 30.11 17.61
C PHE A 721 34.90 28.94 17.74
N VAL A 722 36.23 29.22 17.82
CA VAL A 722 37.29 28.27 18.09
C VAL A 722 37.61 28.32 19.58
N TRP A 723 36.99 27.41 20.35
CA TRP A 723 36.96 27.46 21.81
C TRP A 723 38.36 27.53 22.50
N PRO A 724 39.42 26.81 22.07
CA PRO A 724 40.75 26.98 22.64
C PRO A 724 41.28 28.42 22.50
N GLU A 725 41.09 29.03 21.34
CA GLU A 725 41.56 30.38 21.05
C GLU A 725 40.69 31.45 21.74
N VAL A 726 39.38 31.23 21.88
CA VAL A 726 38.51 32.08 22.70
C VAL A 726 39.02 32.15 24.15
N LYS A 727 39.36 31.00 24.76
CA LYS A 727 39.92 30.95 26.10
C LYS A 727 41.28 31.66 26.23
N LYS A 728 42.09 31.56 25.18
CA LYS A 728 43.41 32.23 25.09
C LYS A 728 43.25 33.73 24.97
N ALA A 729 42.32 34.21 24.11
CA ALA A 729 42.01 35.63 23.94
C ALA A 729 41.48 36.26 25.25
N ILE A 730 40.61 35.56 25.96
CA ILE A 730 40.11 36.02 27.27
C ILE A 730 41.24 36.15 28.29
N LYS A 731 42.23 35.27 28.29
CA LYS A 731 43.40 35.34 29.20
C LYS A 731 44.36 36.46 28.83
N ALA A 732 44.63 36.67 27.56
CA ALA A 732 45.52 37.69 27.07
C ALA A 732 45.05 39.09 27.32
N LYS A 733 43.73 39.32 27.28
CA LYS A 733 43.08 40.64 27.44
C LYS A 733 43.54 41.68 26.41
N GLU A 734 43.92 41.24 25.23
CA GLU A 734 44.48 42.08 24.15
C GLU A 734 43.40 42.55 23.16
N VAL A 735 42.13 42.25 23.40
CA VAL A 735 40.96 42.65 22.60
C VAL A 735 40.18 43.77 23.27
N ASP A 736 39.36 44.49 22.49
CA ASP A 736 38.50 45.54 23.00
C ASP A 736 37.59 45.07 24.13
N VAL A 737 37.18 46.01 25.01
CA VAL A 737 36.34 45.69 26.19
C VAL A 737 34.98 45.06 25.77
N GLN A 738 34.41 45.48 24.65
CA GLN A 738 33.15 44.94 24.16
C GLN A 738 33.34 43.54 23.62
N VAL A 739 34.37 43.29 22.78
CA VAL A 739 34.77 41.99 22.28
C VAL A 739 35.09 41.04 23.44
N LEU A 740 35.80 41.51 24.44
CA LEU A 740 36.12 40.71 25.63
C LEU A 740 34.83 40.28 26.37
N ALA A 741 33.84 41.15 26.44
CA ALA A 741 32.54 40.84 27.05
C ALA A 741 31.81 39.75 26.27
N ILE A 742 31.75 39.85 24.92
CA ILE A 742 31.17 38.83 24.04
C ILE A 742 31.90 37.48 24.22
N LEU A 743 33.23 37.47 24.15
CA LEU A 743 34.01 36.24 24.30
C LEU A 743 33.84 35.57 25.67
N LYS A 744 33.70 36.35 26.75
CA LYS A 744 33.41 35.78 28.09
C LYS A 744 32.00 35.20 28.15
N LYS A 745 30.99 35.84 27.54
CA LYS A 745 29.64 35.35 27.48
C LYS A 745 29.61 34.00 26.75
N VAL A 746 30.10 33.93 25.50
CA VAL A 746 30.09 32.69 24.72
C VAL A 746 30.94 31.58 25.35
N SER A 747 32.03 31.94 26.06
CA SER A 747 32.85 30.97 26.82
C SER A 747 32.09 30.39 28.00
N SER A 748 31.30 31.20 28.71
CA SER A 748 30.40 30.75 29.77
C SER A 748 29.30 29.83 29.24
N ASP A 749 28.68 30.24 28.13
CA ASP A 749 27.64 29.49 27.45
C ASP A 749 28.15 28.14 26.94
N ASN A 750 29.38 28.07 26.45
CA ASN A 750 30.01 26.81 26.05
C ASN A 750 30.27 25.83 27.21
N GLU A 751 30.63 26.34 28.39
CA GLU A 751 30.76 25.47 29.56
C GLU A 751 29.40 25.01 30.08
N GLU A 752 28.37 25.86 29.98
CA GLU A 752 26.99 25.48 30.26
C GLU A 752 26.49 24.44 29.26
N GLU A 753 26.70 24.65 27.96
CA GLU A 753 26.36 23.73 26.89
C GLU A 753 26.89 22.30 27.14
N LYS A 754 28.16 22.18 27.48
CA LYS A 754 28.79 20.87 27.80
C LYS A 754 28.11 20.17 28.97
N LYS A 755 27.72 20.96 29.97
CA LYS A 755 27.06 20.47 31.18
C LYS A 755 25.65 19.98 30.83
N LEU A 756 24.93 20.82 30.07
CA LEU A 756 23.56 20.52 29.61
C LEU A 756 23.55 19.31 28.66
N LYS A 757 24.47 19.19 27.71
CA LYS A 757 24.57 18.02 26.83
C LYS A 757 24.81 16.72 27.61
N LYS A 758 25.62 16.77 28.68
CA LYS A 758 25.77 15.60 29.54
C LYS A 758 24.48 15.30 30.32
N GLN A 759 23.84 16.32 30.89
CA GLN A 759 22.58 16.16 31.62
C GLN A 759 21.47 15.62 30.68
N LEU A 760 21.38 16.13 29.46
CA LEU A 760 20.44 15.65 28.46
C LEU A 760 20.62 14.15 28.18
N LYS A 761 21.86 13.73 27.93
CA LYS A 761 22.18 12.33 27.69
C LYS A 761 21.82 11.43 28.88
N ASP A 762 22.16 11.85 30.08
CA ASP A 762 21.93 11.07 31.30
C ASP A 762 20.43 11.01 31.63
N GLN A 763 19.69 12.12 31.50
CA GLN A 763 18.24 12.19 31.76
C GLN A 763 17.42 11.48 30.66
N SER A 764 17.79 11.62 29.38
CA SER A 764 17.10 10.91 28.29
C SER A 764 17.29 9.39 28.42
N GLY A 765 18.50 8.95 28.82
CA GLY A 765 18.74 7.54 29.11
C GLY A 765 17.93 7.02 30.31
N ALA A 766 17.85 7.83 31.38
CA ALA A 766 17.04 7.50 32.55
C ALA A 766 15.53 7.43 32.20
N LEU A 767 15.01 8.42 31.49
CA LEU A 767 13.61 8.43 31.04
C LEU A 767 13.29 7.21 30.17
N HIS A 768 14.18 6.83 29.26
CA HIS A 768 13.99 5.65 28.41
C HIS A 768 13.84 4.35 29.23
N ILE A 769 14.69 4.15 30.24
CA ILE A 769 14.60 2.98 31.14
C ILE A 769 13.37 3.05 32.06
N GLU A 770 13.01 4.25 32.52
CA GLU A 770 11.83 4.48 33.34
C GLU A 770 10.56 4.16 32.52
N THR A 771 10.50 4.61 31.26
CA THR A 771 9.39 4.32 30.32
C THR A 771 9.22 2.81 30.13
N LYS A 772 10.31 2.08 29.88
CA LYS A 772 10.28 0.62 29.80
C LYS A 772 9.63 0.00 31.04
N LYS A 773 10.11 0.36 32.22
CA LYS A 773 9.59 -0.18 33.48
C LYS A 773 8.13 0.17 33.71
N THR A 774 7.74 1.39 33.32
CA THR A 774 6.35 1.86 33.40
C THR A 774 5.45 0.99 32.55
N ILE A 775 5.81 0.73 31.29
CA ILE A 775 5.02 -0.15 30.40
C ILE A 775 4.89 -1.54 30.98
N GLU A 776 5.97 -2.15 31.48
CA GLU A 776 5.98 -3.50 32.04
C GLU A 776 5.15 -3.62 33.35
N THR A 777 4.82 -2.50 33.99
CA THR A 777 4.09 -2.46 35.28
C THR A 777 2.73 -1.76 35.19
N LEU A 778 2.23 -1.44 34.00
CA LEU A 778 0.93 -0.81 33.80
C LEU A 778 -0.21 -1.63 34.43
N SER A 779 -1.13 -0.97 35.09
CA SER A 779 -2.43 -1.58 35.44
C SER A 779 -3.29 -1.71 34.17
N ASP A 780 -4.31 -2.56 34.23
CA ASP A 780 -5.24 -2.70 33.10
C ASP A 780 -5.98 -1.38 32.81
N GLU A 781 -6.36 -0.64 33.85
CA GLU A 781 -6.98 0.68 33.72
C GLU A 781 -6.08 1.69 33.02
N GLN A 782 -4.78 1.68 33.34
CA GLN A 782 -3.80 2.53 32.67
C GLN A 782 -3.62 2.15 31.21
N VAL A 783 -3.61 0.86 30.91
CA VAL A 783 -3.57 0.37 29.51
C VAL A 783 -4.79 0.84 28.74
N TYR A 784 -6.00 0.69 29.30
CA TYR A 784 -7.22 1.19 28.65
C TYR A 784 -7.16 2.69 28.40
N SER A 785 -6.67 3.48 29.36
CA SER A 785 -6.50 4.93 29.17
C SER A 785 -5.51 5.28 28.09
N LEU A 786 -4.41 4.53 27.97
CA LEU A 786 -3.40 4.74 26.91
C LEU A 786 -3.89 4.31 25.54
N LEU A 787 -4.62 3.20 25.46
CA LEU A 787 -5.24 2.77 24.20
C LEU A 787 -6.34 3.73 23.74
N ASP A 788 -7.12 4.30 24.66
CA ASP A 788 -8.07 5.36 24.33
C ASP A 788 -7.38 6.57 23.67
N GLN A 789 -6.28 7.02 24.25
CA GLN A 789 -5.48 8.12 23.70
C GLN A 789 -4.76 7.74 22.40
N LYS A 790 -4.48 6.47 22.17
CA LYS A 790 -3.84 5.99 20.93
C LYS A 790 -4.83 5.75 19.80
N TRP A 791 -6.02 5.20 20.09
CA TRP A 791 -6.98 4.73 19.07
C TRP A 791 -8.15 5.69 18.86
N ILE A 792 -8.73 6.21 19.97
CA ILE A 792 -10.00 6.93 19.94
C ILE A 792 -9.79 8.44 19.86
N SER A 793 -8.94 8.99 20.73
CA SER A 793 -8.71 10.44 20.79
C SER A 793 -8.22 11.03 19.46
N PRO A 794 -7.25 10.46 18.72
CA PRO A 794 -6.79 11.02 17.45
C PRO A 794 -7.90 11.08 16.40
N LEU A 795 -8.72 10.02 16.31
CA LEU A 795 -9.86 9.96 15.40
C LEU A 795 -10.89 11.06 15.72
N ILE A 796 -11.24 11.22 16.99
CA ILE A 796 -12.18 12.26 17.41
C ILE A 796 -11.63 13.67 17.16
N ASP A 797 -10.37 13.89 17.48
CA ASP A 797 -9.69 15.18 17.25
C ASP A 797 -9.58 15.48 15.74
N GLY A 798 -9.27 14.48 14.93
CA GLY A 798 -9.21 14.60 13.48
C GLY A 798 -10.57 14.99 12.89
N LEU A 799 -11.62 14.26 13.25
CA LEU A 799 -13.00 14.56 12.84
C LEU A 799 -13.44 15.94 13.36
N GLY A 800 -13.05 16.31 14.59
CA GLY A 800 -13.39 17.59 15.20
C GLY A 800 -12.84 18.82 14.47
N LYS A 801 -11.77 18.63 13.66
CA LYS A 801 -11.14 19.72 12.89
C LYS A 801 -11.80 19.97 11.52
N LEU A 802 -12.62 19.06 11.02
CA LEU A 802 -13.26 19.22 9.70
C LEU A 802 -14.06 20.51 9.54
N PRO A 803 -14.90 20.96 10.49
CA PRO A 803 -15.61 22.23 10.35
C PRO A 803 -14.66 23.44 10.25
N GLU A 804 -13.57 23.42 11.00
CA GLU A 804 -12.58 24.51 10.98
C GLU A 804 -11.84 24.57 9.62
N SER A 805 -11.52 23.41 9.03
CA SER A 805 -10.93 23.31 7.69
C SER A 805 -11.88 23.90 6.65
N ILE A 806 -13.16 23.49 6.66
CA ILE A 806 -14.19 23.99 5.73
C ILE A 806 -14.33 25.51 5.81
N ILE A 807 -14.35 26.07 7.02
CA ILE A 807 -14.46 27.52 7.22
C ILE A 807 -13.18 28.23 6.76
N SER A 808 -12.03 27.65 7.02
CA SER A 808 -10.74 28.19 6.56
C SER A 808 -10.65 28.21 5.03
N ASP A 809 -11.09 27.16 4.37
CA ASP A 809 -11.16 27.09 2.91
C ASP A 809 -12.12 28.11 2.32
N PHE A 810 -13.27 28.33 2.98
CA PHE A 810 -14.23 29.34 2.59
C PHE A 810 -13.65 30.76 2.70
N ILE A 811 -12.97 31.07 3.82
CA ILE A 811 -12.28 32.35 4.00
C ILE A 811 -11.24 32.53 2.89
N ALA A 812 -10.41 31.54 2.62
CA ALA A 812 -9.39 31.61 1.58
C ALA A 812 -9.97 31.81 0.16
N GLN A 813 -11.14 31.23 -0.12
CA GLN A 813 -11.84 31.42 -1.40
C GLN A 813 -12.39 32.85 -1.55
N ILE A 814 -12.84 33.49 -0.47
CA ILE A 814 -13.29 34.88 -0.52
C ILE A 814 -12.10 35.86 -0.61
N GLU A 815 -10.98 35.54 0.03
CA GLU A 815 -9.75 36.36 -0.01
C GLU A 815 -9.07 36.33 -1.39
N LYS A 816 -9.18 35.21 -2.12
CA LYS A 816 -8.68 35.05 -3.47
C LYS A 816 -9.43 35.91 -4.46
#